data_3a734658770f4d4d09403d6bdd8514d8
#
_entry.id   3a734658770f4d4d09403d6bdd8514d8
#
_cell.length_a   1.000
_cell.length_b   1.000
_cell.length_c   1.000
_cell.angle_alpha   90.00
_cell.angle_beta   90.00
_cell.angle_gamma   90.00
#
_symmetry.space_group_name_H-M   'P 1'
#
loop_
_entity.id
_entity.type
_entity.pdbx_description
1 polymer ?
#
loop_
_entity_poly.entity_id
_entity_poly.type
_entity_poly.pdbx_seq_one_letter_code
_entity_poly.pdbx_strand_id
1 'polypeptide(L)'
;MPRSLILSILFLLLGSTSALQAQDARELRGRITNSSDDPLSKVQILDQATRRQLTETGKGGEFHLSFPDSVERVSLLFLAEGYQSKVMLLRPSSQIYRIILFEVQRSIEGVTVSRRRLLPISGYAPLTSRFTTLDILMTPRALGDILGGLMEDPDAQSSDTDGRLSLQGGAPHESQVYIDGLRLPNPYSLSSKNSSVRSLLSPSECKEINLLSGGYSASMGQALSGVIQILSRDTKDVKPGSFVSLSNIGPSFTWALGAPSSSTKLELSASYTDLSLYDRIMPSAYPYTRSFYSPSLTASLWHDLPQAMLKAQLSYTGMGIDYRPNASMPTFNSRLREDRYYGRLTYVRSLGTACQLEVGAHTQYSDFSGSSLVSPQDQVLDHDLYAEARLALKYSGEPFSILGGLDYSWRDFRETYELTGDRHQLNFTNHLPVSFLEVSYLHRGLSVSAGLRGEYASVLSVWSLSPRLYAGYRLGKHVFSASWGRYTQLPEKEILRFMPALKSSRSEVSQLSYSYGDKTPLLQFSLFYKSYQHLTRTLSVGYPKHFDDQGGGESYGLTLFHKGSLGAIAYSTSYSYTQARISYDRYLHPLAPSYVSPHTFRLTTKYWSGALRSLFGCSYYIDAGTKGYSYDLTPIQLPRRSRLDLSWSYLPSQKVLLHMGCTNVLGTTNYWGIEPDPLTPTEGTRISTPSSRFFYIGCFITLSGKQKKTP
;
A
#
# COMPACT_ATOMS: atom_id res chain seq x y z
N MET A 1 -12.64 -82.27 55.28
CA MET A 1 -13.40 -81.70 54.13
C MET A 1 -12.42 -81.02 53.20
N PRO A 2 -12.54 -81.26 51.94
CA PRO A 2 -11.38 -81.52 51.10
C PRO A 2 -10.74 -80.33 50.47
N ARG A 3 -9.44 -80.39 50.39
CA ARG A 3 -8.51 -79.52 49.65
C ARG A 3 -8.77 -79.38 48.14
N SER A 4 -9.78 -80.09 47.56
CA SER A 4 -10.10 -80.13 46.14
C SER A 4 -10.96 -78.98 45.69
N LEU A 5 -11.65 -78.23 46.58
CA LEU A 5 -12.52 -77.14 46.20
C LEU A 5 -11.75 -75.79 46.00
N ILE A 6 -10.58 -75.66 46.64
CA ILE A 6 -9.75 -74.46 46.52
C ILE A 6 -8.92 -74.50 45.22
N LEU A 7 -8.50 -75.72 44.76
CA LEU A 7 -7.75 -75.86 43.50
C LEU A 7 -8.68 -75.59 42.26
N SER A 8 -9.98 -75.93 42.35
CA SER A 8 -10.92 -75.70 41.23
C SER A 8 -11.30 -74.21 41.07
N ILE A 9 -11.31 -73.43 42.14
CA ILE A 9 -11.52 -72.03 42.10
C ILE A 9 -10.29 -71.26 41.61
N LEU A 10 -9.10 -71.78 41.93
CA LEU A 10 -7.83 -71.22 41.44
C LEU A 10 -7.60 -71.48 39.94
N PHE A 11 -8.09 -72.61 39.40
CA PHE A 11 -8.03 -72.94 37.97
C PHE A 11 -9.09 -72.22 37.13
N LEU A 12 -10.22 -71.79 37.73
CA LEU A 12 -11.24 -70.98 37.08
C LEU A 12 -10.89 -69.48 37.05
N LEU A 13 -9.96 -69.02 37.93
CA LEU A 13 -9.42 -67.66 37.95
C LEU A 13 -8.17 -67.49 37.07
N LEU A 14 -7.52 -68.58 36.67
CA LEU A 14 -6.34 -68.58 35.78
C LEU A 14 -6.68 -68.91 34.30
N GLY A 15 -7.97 -69.20 33.99
CA GLY A 15 -8.42 -69.56 32.64
C GLY A 15 -9.07 -68.45 31.82
N SER A 16 -9.14 -67.22 32.34
CA SER A 16 -9.64 -66.07 31.58
C SER A 16 -8.50 -65.07 31.27
N THR A 17 -7.43 -65.55 30.73
CA THR A 17 -6.63 -64.70 29.84
C THR A 17 -7.43 -64.56 28.56
N SER A 18 -8.34 -63.58 28.59
CA SER A 18 -8.87 -63.02 27.34
C SER A 18 -7.69 -62.66 26.47
N ALA A 19 -7.55 -63.36 25.36
CA ALA A 19 -6.72 -62.92 24.29
C ALA A 19 -7.21 -61.48 23.98
N LEU A 20 -6.45 -60.49 24.41
CA LEU A 20 -6.52 -59.15 23.82
C LEU A 20 -6.14 -59.37 22.36
N GLN A 21 -7.15 -59.51 21.53
CA GLN A 21 -6.97 -59.30 20.10
C GLN A 21 -6.27 -57.96 19.97
N ALA A 22 -5.01 -57.99 19.50
CA ALA A 22 -4.35 -56.80 19.04
C ALA A 22 -5.29 -56.16 18.01
N GLN A 23 -6.00 -55.11 18.40
CA GLN A 23 -6.75 -54.30 17.45
C GLN A 23 -5.68 -53.78 16.50
N ASP A 24 -5.82 -54.14 15.23
CA ASP A 24 -5.01 -53.55 14.16
C ASP A 24 -5.12 -52.02 14.28
N ALA A 25 -4.03 -51.38 14.63
CA ALA A 25 -3.99 -49.92 14.84
C ALA A 25 -3.43 -49.29 13.58
N ARG A 26 -4.20 -48.35 13.02
CA ARG A 26 -3.71 -47.52 11.89
C ARG A 26 -2.78 -46.45 12.43
N GLU A 27 -1.62 -46.38 11.78
CA GLU A 27 -0.62 -45.37 12.14
C GLU A 27 -0.78 -44.09 11.34
N LEU A 28 -0.55 -42.96 11.99
CA LEU A 28 -0.47 -41.66 11.37
C LEU A 28 0.91 -41.06 11.69
N ARG A 29 1.73 -40.94 10.68
CA ARG A 29 3.08 -40.39 10.77
C ARG A 29 3.21 -39.10 10.01
N GLY A 30 3.99 -38.18 10.54
CA GLY A 30 4.23 -36.92 9.85
C GLY A 30 5.49 -36.21 10.32
N ARG A 31 5.87 -35.21 9.52
CA ARG A 31 6.97 -34.30 9.84
C ARG A 31 6.46 -32.87 9.77
N ILE A 32 6.74 -32.07 10.81
CA ILE A 32 6.34 -30.69 10.93
C ILE A 32 7.56 -29.79 10.71
N THR A 33 7.44 -28.87 9.77
CA THR A 33 8.49 -27.92 9.42
C THR A 33 7.94 -26.49 9.45
N ASN A 34 8.84 -25.51 9.49
CA ASN A 34 8.49 -24.14 9.20
C ASN A 34 8.43 -23.90 7.67
N SER A 35 8.14 -22.67 7.26
CA SER A 35 8.10 -22.26 5.84
C SER A 35 9.45 -22.34 5.12
N SER A 36 10.56 -22.53 5.85
CA SER A 36 11.93 -22.68 5.32
C SER A 36 12.39 -24.14 5.31
N ASP A 37 11.47 -25.08 5.60
CA ASP A 37 11.72 -26.52 5.70
C ASP A 37 12.58 -26.94 6.90
N ASP A 38 12.81 -26.04 7.89
CA ASP A 38 13.47 -26.41 9.11
C ASP A 38 12.52 -27.22 10.01
N PRO A 39 12.97 -28.32 10.63
CA PRO A 39 12.12 -29.14 11.49
C PRO A 39 11.73 -28.42 12.77
N LEU A 40 10.46 -28.54 13.16
CA LEU A 40 9.92 -27.93 14.37
C LEU A 40 9.80 -28.97 15.48
N SER A 41 10.60 -28.84 16.53
CA SER A 41 10.49 -29.63 17.75
C SER A 41 9.48 -29.06 18.73
N LYS A 42 8.95 -29.93 19.63
CA LYS A 42 7.97 -29.54 20.68
C LYS A 42 6.67 -28.91 20.14
N VAL A 43 6.27 -29.26 18.94
CA VAL A 43 4.94 -28.92 18.43
C VAL A 43 3.93 -29.83 19.14
N GLN A 44 3.00 -29.24 19.86
CA GLN A 44 1.92 -29.97 20.52
C GLN A 44 0.87 -30.36 19.48
N ILE A 45 0.49 -31.62 19.46
CA ILE A 45 -0.54 -32.18 18.58
C ILE A 45 -1.73 -32.61 19.44
N LEU A 46 -2.84 -31.90 19.25
CA LEU A 46 -4.04 -32.09 20.05
C LEU A 46 -5.19 -32.60 19.17
N ASP A 47 -6.08 -33.36 19.77
CA ASP A 47 -7.39 -33.60 19.18
C ASP A 47 -8.17 -32.29 19.14
N GLN A 48 -8.72 -31.93 17.97
CA GLN A 48 -9.40 -30.63 17.81
C GLN A 48 -10.66 -30.50 18.67
N ALA A 49 -11.42 -31.60 18.81
CA ALA A 49 -12.72 -31.58 19.50
C ALA A 49 -12.54 -31.54 21.01
N THR A 50 -11.67 -32.40 21.54
CA THR A 50 -11.46 -32.56 22.97
C THR A 50 -10.39 -31.66 23.57
N ARG A 51 -9.56 -31.05 22.72
CA ARG A 51 -8.36 -30.27 23.11
C ARG A 51 -7.34 -31.05 23.93
N ARG A 52 -7.45 -32.38 23.96
CA ARG A 52 -6.50 -33.25 24.65
C ARG A 52 -5.23 -33.36 23.81
N GLN A 53 -4.07 -33.16 24.43
CA GLN A 53 -2.77 -33.42 23.80
C GLN A 53 -2.58 -34.91 23.55
N LEU A 54 -2.30 -35.26 22.31
CA LEU A 54 -2.05 -36.64 21.86
C LEU A 54 -0.57 -36.97 21.85
N THR A 55 0.25 -36.05 21.33
CA THR A 55 1.71 -36.19 21.24
C THR A 55 2.38 -34.84 21.02
N GLU A 56 3.72 -34.81 20.95
CA GLU A 56 4.54 -33.70 20.54
C GLU A 56 5.65 -34.13 19.59
N THR A 57 6.16 -33.20 18.77
CA THR A 57 7.25 -33.51 17.83
C THR A 57 8.62 -33.62 18.51
N GLY A 58 9.39 -34.57 18.06
CA GLY A 58 10.81 -34.74 18.42
C GLY A 58 11.75 -33.71 17.78
N LYS A 59 13.05 -33.81 17.99
CA LYS A 59 14.07 -32.88 17.48
C LYS A 59 14.09 -32.76 15.94
N GLY A 60 13.68 -33.80 15.22
CA GLY A 60 13.57 -33.83 13.75
C GLY A 60 12.23 -33.34 13.21
N GLY A 61 11.33 -32.82 14.08
CA GLY A 61 10.00 -32.41 13.70
C GLY A 61 9.01 -33.54 13.42
N GLU A 62 9.39 -34.78 13.73
CA GLU A 62 8.61 -36.01 13.46
C GLU A 62 7.61 -36.27 14.58
N PHE A 63 6.43 -36.80 14.21
CA PHE A 63 5.43 -37.30 15.14
C PHE A 63 4.84 -38.64 14.67
N HIS A 64 4.35 -39.40 15.63
CA HIS A 64 3.68 -40.66 15.42
C HIS A 64 2.47 -40.80 16.32
N LEU A 65 1.34 -41.22 15.77
CA LEU A 65 0.07 -41.46 16.47
C LEU A 65 -0.51 -42.79 15.99
N SER A 66 -1.13 -43.55 16.90
CA SER A 66 -1.85 -44.79 16.59
C SER A 66 -3.31 -44.63 16.93
N PHE A 67 -4.17 -45.01 16.01
CA PHE A 67 -5.63 -44.93 16.13
C PHE A 67 -6.26 -46.32 15.91
N PRO A 68 -7.39 -46.60 16.57
CA PRO A 68 -8.18 -47.81 16.25
C PRO A 68 -8.57 -47.87 14.78
N ASP A 69 -8.69 -49.04 14.23
CA ASP A 69 -9.00 -49.26 12.80
C ASP A 69 -10.37 -48.67 12.38
N SER A 70 -11.26 -48.41 13.33
CA SER A 70 -12.56 -47.76 13.15
C SER A 70 -12.45 -46.25 12.85
N VAL A 71 -11.25 -45.64 13.02
CA VAL A 71 -11.06 -44.20 12.80
C VAL A 71 -10.61 -43.97 11.37
N GLU A 72 -11.52 -43.56 10.50
CA GLU A 72 -11.20 -43.21 9.11
C GLU A 72 -10.54 -41.85 8.96
N ARG A 73 -10.90 -40.87 9.80
CA ARG A 73 -10.38 -39.48 9.76
C ARG A 73 -10.28 -38.94 11.16
N VAL A 74 -9.21 -38.16 11.40
CA VAL A 74 -8.98 -37.47 12.67
C VAL A 74 -8.68 -36.00 12.41
N SER A 75 -9.32 -35.12 13.17
CA SER A 75 -9.06 -33.67 13.10
C SER A 75 -8.04 -33.28 14.17
N LEU A 76 -6.84 -32.93 13.74
CA LEU A 76 -5.74 -32.59 14.62
C LEU A 76 -5.45 -31.10 14.60
N LEU A 77 -5.19 -30.54 15.78
CA LEU A 77 -4.74 -29.17 15.99
C LEU A 77 -3.26 -29.17 16.34
N PHE A 78 -2.47 -28.49 15.56
CA PHE A 78 -1.02 -28.33 15.73
C PHE A 78 -0.72 -26.96 16.35
N LEU A 79 -0.07 -26.98 17.53
CA LEU A 79 0.30 -25.78 18.29
C LEU A 79 1.81 -25.78 18.53
N ALA A 80 2.47 -24.69 18.17
CA ALA A 80 3.87 -24.44 18.51
C ALA A 80 4.05 -22.99 18.96
N GLU A 81 4.92 -22.78 19.93
CA GLU A 81 5.23 -21.42 20.39
C GLU A 81 5.88 -20.62 19.27
N GLY A 82 5.31 -19.45 18.93
CA GLY A 82 5.79 -18.62 17.82
C GLY A 82 5.24 -19.00 16.44
N TYR A 83 4.32 -19.97 16.34
CA TYR A 83 3.72 -20.41 15.08
C TYR A 83 2.21 -20.30 15.09
N GLN A 84 1.60 -20.07 13.92
CA GLN A 84 0.15 -20.10 13.77
C GLN A 84 -0.37 -21.52 14.01
N SER A 85 -1.41 -21.64 14.84
CA SER A 85 -2.09 -22.91 15.01
C SER A 85 -2.71 -23.37 13.69
N LYS A 86 -2.59 -24.67 13.39
CA LYS A 86 -3.12 -25.26 12.17
C LYS A 86 -4.00 -26.44 12.52
N VAL A 87 -5.20 -26.47 11.93
CA VAL A 87 -6.10 -27.60 12.02
C VAL A 87 -6.05 -28.37 10.70
N MET A 88 -5.92 -29.70 10.77
CA MET A 88 -5.95 -30.55 9.59
C MET A 88 -6.80 -31.80 9.85
N LEU A 89 -7.60 -32.18 8.87
CA LEU A 89 -8.32 -33.43 8.84
C LEU A 89 -7.43 -34.45 8.11
N LEU A 90 -6.91 -35.42 8.83
CA LEU A 90 -5.97 -36.43 8.31
C LEU A 90 -6.59 -37.82 8.35
N ARG A 91 -6.15 -38.72 7.48
CA ARG A 91 -6.50 -40.13 7.48
C ARG A 91 -5.31 -40.93 8.00
N PRO A 92 -5.50 -41.75 9.05
CA PRO A 92 -4.43 -42.69 9.47
C PRO A 92 -4.08 -43.61 8.29
N SER A 93 -2.84 -43.57 7.83
CA SER A 93 -2.34 -44.36 6.70
C SER A 93 -0.82 -44.47 6.79
N SER A 94 -0.24 -45.35 6.03
CA SER A 94 1.22 -45.51 5.92
C SER A 94 1.95 -44.31 5.27
N GLN A 95 1.21 -43.35 4.76
CA GLN A 95 1.76 -42.13 4.14
C GLN A 95 2.30 -41.18 5.23
N ILE A 96 3.52 -40.64 5.01
CA ILE A 96 4.10 -39.63 5.88
C ILE A 96 3.56 -38.26 5.48
N TYR A 97 2.83 -37.60 6.40
CA TYR A 97 2.30 -36.27 6.21
C TYR A 97 3.36 -35.19 6.45
N ARG A 98 3.54 -34.29 5.49
CA ARG A 98 4.38 -33.09 5.64
C ARG A 98 3.50 -31.89 6.01
N ILE A 99 3.71 -31.36 7.22
CA ILE A 99 2.89 -30.26 7.76
C ILE A 99 3.78 -29.05 7.95
N ILE A 100 3.39 -27.95 7.31
CA ILE A 100 4.11 -26.68 7.43
C ILE A 100 3.33 -25.77 8.38
N LEU A 101 3.99 -25.32 9.45
CA LEU A 101 3.48 -24.26 10.32
C LEU A 101 4.13 -22.94 9.95
N PHE A 102 3.30 -21.90 9.91
CA PHE A 102 3.76 -20.53 9.65
C PHE A 102 4.03 -19.82 10.97
N GLU A 103 5.13 -19.09 11.07
CA GLU A 103 5.45 -18.31 12.26
C GLU A 103 4.38 -17.28 12.54
N VAL A 104 3.89 -17.21 13.80
CA VAL A 104 3.07 -16.08 14.26
C VAL A 104 4.01 -14.88 14.38
N GLN A 105 3.72 -13.81 13.67
CA GLN A 105 4.35 -12.53 13.96
C GLN A 105 3.91 -12.12 15.38
N ARG A 106 4.73 -12.37 16.38
CA ARG A 106 4.56 -11.75 17.71
C ARG A 106 4.68 -10.25 17.52
N SER A 107 3.57 -9.54 17.69
CA SER A 107 3.61 -8.12 17.93
C SER A 107 4.33 -7.88 19.27
N ILE A 108 5.45 -7.16 19.22
CA ILE A 108 6.09 -6.46 20.34
C ILE A 108 6.80 -7.35 21.37
N GLU A 109 7.86 -8.01 20.96
CA GLU A 109 9.11 -8.06 21.67
C GLU A 109 10.22 -8.11 20.60
N GLY A 110 10.70 -6.94 20.26
CA GLY A 110 11.68 -6.73 19.19
C GLY A 110 11.00 -6.13 17.96
N VAL A 111 11.41 -4.93 17.61
CA VAL A 111 11.04 -4.27 16.35
C VAL A 111 11.49 -5.17 15.22
N THR A 112 10.55 -5.93 14.70
CA THR A 112 10.79 -6.68 13.46
C THR A 112 10.77 -5.64 12.35
N VAL A 113 11.93 -5.37 11.75
CA VAL A 113 11.98 -4.67 10.46
C VAL A 113 11.16 -5.52 9.51
N SER A 114 9.99 -5.07 9.14
CA SER A 114 9.07 -5.83 8.30
C SER A 114 9.75 -6.19 7.01
N ARG A 115 9.58 -7.41 6.64
CA ARG A 115 10.20 -8.01 5.46
C ARG A 115 9.46 -7.53 4.23
N ARG A 116 10.18 -6.97 3.28
CA ARG A 116 9.72 -6.90 1.90
C ARG A 116 9.51 -8.35 1.44
N ARG A 117 8.29 -8.87 1.51
CA ARG A 117 7.96 -10.18 0.98
C ARG A 117 7.62 -10.02 -0.49
N LEU A 118 8.38 -10.70 -1.33
CA LEU A 118 7.98 -11.01 -2.69
C LEU A 118 6.91 -12.11 -2.61
N LEU A 119 5.68 -11.75 -2.29
CA LEU A 119 4.55 -12.65 -2.43
C LEU A 119 3.74 -12.19 -3.63
N PRO A 120 3.44 -13.10 -4.53
CA PRO A 120 2.49 -12.83 -5.59
C PRO A 120 1.15 -12.42 -4.95
N ILE A 121 0.61 -11.29 -5.35
CA ILE A 121 -0.80 -11.01 -5.19
C ILE A 121 -1.46 -12.05 -6.07
N SER A 122 -2.23 -12.93 -5.46
CA SER A 122 -2.83 -14.11 -6.15
C SER A 122 -1.88 -15.14 -6.76
N GLY A 123 -0.69 -15.34 -6.23
CA GLY A 123 0.25 -16.34 -6.75
C GLY A 123 1.15 -15.88 -7.90
N TYR A 124 0.95 -14.69 -8.48
CA TYR A 124 1.51 -14.29 -9.77
C TYR A 124 1.90 -12.82 -9.83
N ALA A 125 2.64 -12.29 -8.89
CA ALA A 125 3.03 -10.90 -9.03
C ALA A 125 4.51 -10.77 -9.44
N PRO A 126 4.81 -9.77 -10.27
CA PRO A 126 6.15 -9.25 -10.44
C PRO A 126 6.73 -8.80 -9.10
N LEU A 127 7.97 -8.38 -9.08
CA LEU A 127 8.61 -7.80 -7.89
C LEU A 127 7.73 -6.68 -7.32
N THR A 128 6.98 -7.03 -6.27
CA THR A 128 6.09 -6.13 -5.56
C THR A 128 6.78 -5.72 -4.27
N SER A 129 6.91 -4.44 -4.05
CA SER A 129 7.33 -3.92 -2.77
C SER A 129 6.14 -3.93 -1.82
N ARG A 130 6.27 -4.72 -0.76
CA ARG A 130 5.24 -4.87 0.24
C ARG A 130 5.62 -4.14 1.52
N PHE A 131 4.72 -3.29 1.98
CA PHE A 131 4.84 -2.53 3.22
C PHE A 131 3.70 -2.89 4.16
N THR A 132 4.00 -3.03 5.43
CA THR A 132 3.00 -3.08 6.48
C THR A 132 2.77 -1.69 7.06
N THR A 133 1.68 -1.52 7.80
CA THR A 133 1.43 -0.29 8.58
C THR A 133 2.64 0.07 9.45
N LEU A 134 3.26 -0.93 10.08
CA LEU A 134 4.40 -0.71 10.96
C LEU A 134 5.65 -0.24 10.18
N ASP A 135 5.85 -0.74 8.96
CA ASP A 135 6.96 -0.26 8.10
C ASP A 135 6.85 1.23 7.85
N ILE A 136 5.65 1.69 7.52
CA ILE A 136 5.37 3.11 7.27
C ILE A 136 5.58 3.94 8.54
N LEU A 137 4.95 3.54 9.65
CA LEU A 137 5.04 4.30 10.92
C LEU A 137 6.46 4.38 11.47
N MET A 138 7.28 3.35 11.24
CA MET A 138 8.67 3.27 11.72
C MET A 138 9.70 3.85 10.73
N THR A 139 9.26 4.41 9.62
CA THR A 139 10.15 5.05 8.64
C THR A 139 10.32 6.52 8.99
N PRO A 140 11.54 7.00 9.28
CA PRO A 140 11.78 8.38 9.73
C PRO A 140 11.23 9.43 8.77
N ARG A 141 11.34 9.17 7.46
CA ARG A 141 10.87 10.05 6.40
C ARG A 141 9.35 10.14 6.31
N ALA A 142 8.63 9.06 6.61
CA ALA A 142 7.19 8.96 6.40
C ALA A 142 6.39 9.88 7.32
N LEU A 143 6.83 10.05 8.57
CA LEU A 143 6.10 10.81 9.60
C LEU A 143 4.60 10.43 9.66
N GLY A 144 4.31 9.13 9.47
CA GLY A 144 2.96 8.60 9.44
C GLY A 144 2.20 8.73 8.12
N ASP A 145 2.80 9.27 7.07
CA ASP A 145 2.20 9.34 5.74
C ASP A 145 2.49 8.06 4.92
N ILE A 146 1.44 7.42 4.39
CA ILE A 146 1.56 6.21 3.58
C ILE A 146 2.41 6.45 2.35
N LEU A 147 2.07 7.45 1.56
CA LEU A 147 2.76 7.72 0.30
C LEU A 147 4.19 8.23 0.55
N GLY A 148 4.39 9.01 1.63
CA GLY A 148 5.72 9.39 2.10
C GLY A 148 6.59 8.19 2.49
N GLY A 149 5.99 7.15 3.08
CA GLY A 149 6.69 5.90 3.42
C GLY A 149 7.09 5.05 2.21
N LEU A 150 6.30 5.09 1.14
CA LEU A 150 6.62 4.39 -0.10
C LEU A 150 7.83 4.96 -0.85
N MET A 151 8.23 6.18 -0.53
CA MET A 151 9.43 6.79 -1.12
C MET A 151 10.75 6.12 -0.68
N GLU A 152 10.72 5.13 0.22
CA GLU A 152 11.85 4.24 0.51
C GLU A 152 12.07 3.19 -0.60
N ASP A 153 11.08 2.98 -1.46
CA ASP A 153 11.20 2.08 -2.59
C ASP A 153 12.19 2.62 -3.62
N PRO A 154 13.07 1.78 -4.19
CA PRO A 154 14.03 2.22 -5.22
C PRO A 154 13.35 2.73 -6.50
N ASP A 155 12.16 2.23 -6.84
CA ASP A 155 11.41 2.65 -8.03
C ASP A 155 10.71 4.01 -7.83
N ALA A 156 10.61 4.47 -6.58
CA ALA A 156 9.92 5.70 -6.22
C ALA A 156 10.86 6.92 -6.17
N GLN A 157 10.40 8.04 -6.69
CA GLN A 157 11.05 9.35 -6.57
C GLN A 157 10.03 10.39 -6.10
N SER A 158 10.47 11.44 -5.41
CA SER A 158 9.63 12.59 -5.13
C SER A 158 9.45 13.43 -6.38
N SER A 159 8.24 13.90 -6.64
CA SER A 159 8.04 14.93 -7.66
C SER A 159 8.78 16.22 -7.29
N ASP A 160 8.94 17.07 -8.27
CA ASP A 160 9.68 18.33 -8.20
C ASP A 160 9.01 19.41 -7.33
N THR A 161 7.68 19.50 -7.33
CA THR A 161 7.00 20.67 -6.78
C THR A 161 6.30 20.43 -5.43
N ASP A 162 5.73 19.24 -5.20
CA ASP A 162 4.85 19.01 -4.07
C ASP A 162 5.08 17.70 -3.30
N GLY A 163 6.05 16.90 -3.72
CA GLY A 163 6.41 15.65 -3.03
C GLY A 163 5.50 14.48 -3.34
N ARG A 164 4.60 14.56 -4.35
CA ARG A 164 3.86 13.40 -4.83
C ARG A 164 4.78 12.32 -5.39
N LEU A 165 4.31 11.07 -5.32
CA LEU A 165 5.08 9.89 -5.73
C LEU A 165 5.17 9.79 -7.25
N SER A 166 6.39 9.78 -7.78
CA SER A 166 6.73 9.44 -9.16
C SER A 166 7.34 8.04 -9.22
N LEU A 167 6.98 7.22 -10.19
CA LEU A 167 7.46 5.85 -10.32
C LEU A 167 8.23 5.65 -11.62
N GLN A 168 9.48 5.19 -11.52
CA GLN A 168 10.33 4.84 -12.67
C GLN A 168 10.32 5.94 -13.76
N GLY A 169 10.44 7.20 -13.35
CA GLY A 169 10.51 8.36 -14.24
C GLY A 169 9.18 8.80 -14.87
N GLY A 170 8.05 8.22 -14.46
CA GLY A 170 6.73 8.69 -14.86
C GLY A 170 6.23 9.84 -13.98
N ALA A 171 5.31 10.65 -14.50
CA ALA A 171 4.70 11.75 -13.76
C ALA A 171 3.86 11.25 -12.57
N PRO A 172 3.69 12.05 -11.50
CA PRO A 172 2.92 11.62 -10.31
C PRO A 172 1.48 11.17 -10.60
N HIS A 173 0.79 11.81 -11.54
CA HIS A 173 -0.58 11.46 -11.93
C HIS A 173 -0.67 10.13 -12.71
N GLU A 174 0.45 9.62 -13.22
CA GLU A 174 0.51 8.33 -13.92
C GLU A 174 0.41 7.13 -12.97
N SER A 175 0.54 7.36 -11.66
CA SER A 175 0.41 6.33 -10.63
C SER A 175 -0.95 6.39 -9.95
N GLN A 176 -1.63 5.24 -9.79
CA GLN A 176 -2.96 5.17 -9.23
C GLN A 176 -3.00 4.39 -7.91
N VAL A 177 -3.90 4.78 -7.01
CA VAL A 177 -4.14 4.08 -5.75
C VAL A 177 -5.41 3.24 -5.86
N TYR A 178 -5.32 1.99 -5.41
CA TYR A 178 -6.43 1.05 -5.31
C TYR A 178 -6.61 0.59 -3.87
N ILE A 179 -7.83 0.60 -3.37
CA ILE A 179 -8.17 0.07 -2.05
C ILE A 179 -9.15 -1.08 -2.22
N ASP A 180 -8.76 -2.30 -1.78
CA ASP A 180 -9.56 -3.52 -1.95
C ASP A 180 -10.08 -3.69 -3.39
N GLY A 181 -9.25 -3.37 -4.40
CA GLY A 181 -9.57 -3.51 -5.82
C GLY A 181 -10.29 -2.33 -6.47
N LEU A 182 -10.77 -1.34 -5.72
CA LEU A 182 -11.44 -0.13 -6.22
C LEU A 182 -10.45 1.04 -6.33
N ARG A 183 -10.52 1.81 -7.41
CA ARG A 183 -9.60 2.91 -7.69
C ARG A 183 -9.98 4.16 -6.88
N LEU A 184 -9.06 4.69 -6.07
CA LEU A 184 -9.23 5.97 -5.36
C LEU A 184 -8.79 7.14 -6.27
N PRO A 185 -9.72 8.01 -6.74
CA PRO A 185 -9.40 9.02 -7.77
C PRO A 185 -8.39 10.07 -7.30
N ASN A 186 -8.49 10.51 -6.05
CA ASN A 186 -7.58 11.49 -5.47
C ASN A 186 -7.20 11.10 -4.05
N PRO A 187 -6.02 10.48 -3.84
CA PRO A 187 -5.55 10.09 -2.52
C PRO A 187 -4.87 11.21 -1.75
N TYR A 188 -4.68 12.39 -2.35
CA TYR A 188 -3.86 13.47 -1.80
C TYR A 188 -4.70 14.54 -1.10
N SER A 189 -4.10 15.18 -0.10
CA SER A 189 -4.64 16.36 0.55
C SER A 189 -4.64 17.57 -0.39
N LEU A 190 -5.41 18.58 -0.02
CA LEU A 190 -5.31 19.90 -0.63
C LEU A 190 -3.87 20.40 -0.50
N SER A 191 -3.31 20.92 -1.58
CA SER A 191 -1.99 21.54 -1.59
C SER A 191 -2.03 22.93 -2.17
N SER A 192 -1.12 23.76 -1.71
CA SER A 192 -0.73 24.99 -2.39
C SER A 192 0.62 24.79 -3.07
N LYS A 193 0.98 25.69 -4.00
CA LYS A 193 2.37 25.74 -4.49
C LYS A 193 3.33 25.72 -3.31
N ASN A 194 4.37 24.87 -3.40
CA ASN A 194 5.45 24.77 -2.42
C ASN A 194 5.06 24.17 -1.05
N SER A 195 3.88 23.57 -0.89
CA SER A 195 3.55 22.77 0.28
C SER A 195 3.63 21.28 -0.05
N SER A 196 4.25 20.50 0.83
CA SER A 196 4.31 19.05 0.67
C SER A 196 2.90 18.46 0.78
N VAL A 197 2.46 17.80 -0.29
CA VAL A 197 1.21 17.03 -0.30
C VAL A 197 1.37 15.79 0.57
N ARG A 198 0.34 15.46 1.32
CA ARG A 198 0.28 14.22 2.11
C ARG A 198 -0.90 13.36 1.64
N SER A 199 -0.81 12.08 1.90
CA SER A 199 -1.96 11.21 1.65
C SER A 199 -3.06 11.43 2.68
N LEU A 200 -4.31 11.31 2.25
CA LEU A 200 -5.47 11.30 3.16
C LEU A 200 -5.71 9.93 3.79
N LEU A 201 -4.89 8.95 3.42
CA LEU A 201 -5.01 7.57 3.88
C LEU A 201 -4.34 7.40 5.24
N SER A 202 -5.07 6.88 6.21
CA SER A 202 -4.51 6.55 7.51
C SER A 202 -3.77 5.21 7.46
N PRO A 203 -2.49 5.12 7.92
CA PRO A 203 -1.82 3.84 8.07
C PRO A 203 -2.59 2.84 8.93
N SER A 204 -3.35 3.31 9.93
CA SER A 204 -4.12 2.45 10.81
C SER A 204 -5.28 1.72 10.11
N GLU A 205 -5.73 2.18 8.96
CA GLU A 205 -6.80 1.54 8.16
C GLU A 205 -6.25 0.45 7.23
N CYS A 206 -4.94 0.44 7.01
CA CYS A 206 -4.28 -0.44 6.07
C CYS A 206 -3.75 -1.70 6.77
N LYS A 207 -3.98 -2.86 6.17
CA LYS A 207 -3.34 -4.13 6.53
C LYS A 207 -2.03 -4.30 5.81
N GLU A 208 -2.03 -3.97 4.54
CA GLU A 208 -0.91 -4.18 3.63
C GLU A 208 -0.96 -3.16 2.50
N ILE A 209 0.20 -2.70 2.09
CA ILE A 209 0.37 -1.76 1.00
C ILE A 209 1.39 -2.35 0.03
N ASN A 210 1.00 -2.49 -1.24
CA ASN A 210 1.82 -3.05 -2.29
C ASN A 210 2.10 -1.99 -3.35
N LEU A 211 3.37 -1.78 -3.67
CA LEU A 211 3.81 -0.90 -4.74
C LEU A 211 4.19 -1.74 -5.96
N LEU A 212 3.54 -1.47 -7.09
CA LEU A 212 3.68 -2.18 -8.34
C LEU A 212 4.12 -1.18 -9.42
N SER A 213 5.37 -1.21 -9.81
CA SER A 213 5.95 -0.27 -10.81
C SER A 213 5.89 -0.79 -12.25
N GLY A 214 5.37 -2.01 -12.45
CA GLY A 214 5.14 -2.64 -13.74
C GLY A 214 4.55 -4.03 -13.58
N GLY A 215 4.06 -4.64 -14.67
CA GLY A 215 3.52 -6.00 -14.65
C GLY A 215 2.31 -6.21 -13.73
N TYR A 216 1.58 -5.17 -13.34
CA TYR A 216 0.41 -5.31 -12.49
C TYR A 216 -0.78 -5.91 -13.24
N SER A 217 -1.69 -6.56 -12.48
CA SER A 217 -2.83 -7.34 -12.96
C SER A 217 -3.73 -6.55 -13.92
N ALA A 218 -4.34 -7.24 -14.88
CA ALA A 218 -5.35 -6.68 -15.79
C ALA A 218 -6.58 -6.12 -15.05
N SER A 219 -6.79 -6.51 -13.79
CA SER A 219 -7.84 -5.99 -12.93
C SER A 219 -7.65 -4.52 -12.51
N MET A 220 -6.46 -3.94 -12.71
CA MET A 220 -6.13 -2.55 -12.39
C MET A 220 -5.77 -1.79 -13.66
N GLY A 221 -6.20 -0.53 -13.81
CA GLY A 221 -5.99 0.27 -15.01
C GLY A 221 -5.88 1.76 -14.72
N GLN A 222 -5.99 2.59 -15.76
CA GLN A 222 -5.89 4.05 -15.67
C GLN A 222 -4.59 4.53 -15.01
N ALA A 223 -3.49 3.75 -15.19
CA ALA A 223 -2.17 4.03 -14.66
C ALA A 223 -1.13 3.77 -15.73
N LEU A 224 -0.23 4.69 -16.01
CA LEU A 224 0.84 4.54 -17.01
C LEU A 224 2.15 4.05 -16.37
N SER A 225 2.38 4.38 -15.10
CA SER A 225 3.67 4.14 -14.44
C SER A 225 3.62 3.15 -13.29
N GLY A 226 2.51 3.04 -12.57
CA GLY A 226 2.42 2.07 -11.49
C GLY A 226 1.13 2.14 -10.70
N VAL A 227 0.98 1.18 -9.80
CA VAL A 227 -0.19 1.03 -8.94
C VAL A 227 0.25 0.88 -7.49
N ILE A 228 -0.40 1.61 -6.60
CA ILE A 228 -0.33 1.44 -5.17
C ILE A 228 -1.59 0.70 -4.74
N GLN A 229 -1.44 -0.58 -4.42
CA GLN A 229 -2.56 -1.40 -3.96
C GLN A 229 -2.56 -1.45 -2.44
N ILE A 230 -3.67 -1.06 -1.85
CA ILE A 230 -3.91 -1.09 -0.41
C ILE A 230 -4.94 -2.17 -0.11
N LEU A 231 -4.59 -3.07 0.79
CA LEU A 231 -5.52 -4.00 1.40
C LEU A 231 -5.95 -3.42 2.75
N SER A 232 -7.23 -3.19 2.92
CA SER A 232 -7.79 -2.72 4.19
C SER A 232 -7.79 -3.82 5.24
N ARG A 233 -7.89 -3.45 6.52
CA ARG A 233 -7.98 -4.40 7.64
C ARG A 233 -9.17 -5.33 7.50
N ASP A 234 -9.04 -6.52 8.09
CA ASP A 234 -10.10 -7.49 8.28
C ASP A 234 -10.66 -7.42 9.72
N THR A 235 -11.77 -8.08 9.97
CA THR A 235 -12.39 -8.17 11.31
C THR A 235 -11.38 -8.61 12.38
N LYS A 236 -10.46 -9.52 12.04
CA LYS A 236 -9.42 -10.05 12.95
C LYS A 236 -8.34 -9.02 13.33
N ASP A 237 -8.11 -8.04 12.45
CA ASP A 237 -7.10 -7.00 12.65
C ASP A 237 -7.60 -5.87 13.56
N VAL A 238 -8.93 -5.78 13.76
CA VAL A 238 -9.57 -4.74 14.59
C VAL A 238 -9.68 -5.21 16.04
N LYS A 239 -8.94 -4.57 16.94
CA LYS A 239 -8.97 -4.85 18.37
C LYS A 239 -9.90 -3.84 19.06
N PRO A 240 -10.92 -4.31 19.85
CA PRO A 240 -11.77 -3.41 20.59
C PRO A 240 -10.99 -2.55 21.60
N GLY A 241 -11.36 -1.29 21.71
CA GLY A 241 -10.71 -0.35 22.60
C GLY A 241 -10.72 1.07 22.04
N SER A 242 -10.15 1.99 22.79
CA SER A 242 -9.99 3.37 22.35
C SER A 242 -8.51 3.70 22.17
N PHE A 243 -8.23 4.50 21.18
CA PHE A 243 -6.90 5.01 20.87
C PHE A 243 -6.95 6.53 20.79
N VAL A 244 -6.05 7.19 21.52
CA VAL A 244 -5.92 8.64 21.56
C VAL A 244 -4.52 9.00 21.10
N SER A 245 -4.39 9.96 20.21
CA SER A 245 -3.11 10.57 19.93
C SER A 245 -3.15 12.08 20.11
N LEU A 246 -2.09 12.62 20.64
CA LEU A 246 -1.84 14.05 20.76
C LEU A 246 -0.50 14.33 20.09
N SER A 247 -0.49 15.25 19.15
CA SER A 247 0.75 15.64 18.47
C SER A 247 0.85 17.16 18.29
N ASN A 248 2.02 17.63 17.90
CA ASN A 248 2.24 19.05 17.56
C ASN A 248 1.49 19.53 16.31
N ILE A 249 0.87 18.60 15.58
CA ILE A 249 0.02 18.91 14.40
C ILE A 249 -1.47 18.66 14.67
N GLY A 250 -1.84 18.18 15.86
CA GLY A 250 -3.24 18.03 16.27
C GLY A 250 -3.57 16.71 16.97
N PRO A 251 -4.79 16.59 17.51
CA PRO A 251 -5.30 15.40 18.19
C PRO A 251 -5.95 14.42 17.23
N SER A 252 -5.98 13.14 17.60
CA SER A 252 -6.90 12.15 17.03
C SER A 252 -7.47 11.22 18.08
N PHE A 253 -8.66 10.71 17.82
CA PHE A 253 -9.36 9.74 18.65
C PHE A 253 -9.92 8.64 17.76
N THR A 254 -9.75 7.38 18.15
CA THR A 254 -10.33 6.22 17.49
C THR A 254 -11.00 5.34 18.52
N TRP A 255 -12.22 4.91 18.26
CA TRP A 255 -12.99 4.02 19.11
C TRP A 255 -13.43 2.79 18.33
N ALA A 256 -12.88 1.63 18.66
CA ALA A 256 -13.22 0.35 18.06
C ALA A 256 -14.15 -0.43 19.00
N LEU A 257 -15.32 -0.78 18.49
CA LEU A 257 -16.42 -1.46 19.16
C LEU A 257 -16.54 -2.90 18.67
N GLY A 258 -17.10 -3.77 19.52
CA GLY A 258 -17.33 -5.19 19.26
C GLY A 258 -16.51 -6.07 20.22
N ALA A 259 -17.03 -7.24 20.62
CA ALA A 259 -16.27 -8.19 21.43
C ALA A 259 -15.08 -8.77 20.61
N PRO A 260 -13.99 -9.24 21.23
CA PRO A 260 -12.87 -9.86 20.51
C PRO A 260 -13.30 -11.00 19.57
N SER A 261 -14.29 -11.80 19.97
CA SER A 261 -14.88 -12.91 19.21
C SER A 261 -16.05 -12.51 18.31
N SER A 262 -16.47 -11.23 18.29
CA SER A 262 -17.60 -10.80 17.47
C SER A 262 -17.29 -10.87 15.99
N SER A 263 -18.24 -11.37 15.20
CA SER A 263 -18.21 -11.31 13.74
C SER A 263 -18.38 -9.87 13.20
N THR A 264 -18.87 -8.95 14.04
CA THR A 264 -19.08 -7.54 13.65
C THR A 264 -18.17 -6.64 14.48
N LYS A 265 -17.47 -5.75 13.78
CA LYS A 265 -16.64 -4.69 14.37
C LYS A 265 -17.04 -3.35 13.76
N LEU A 266 -17.09 -2.33 14.59
CA LEU A 266 -17.31 -0.94 14.17
C LEU A 266 -16.16 -0.10 14.72
N GLU A 267 -15.61 0.78 13.91
CA GLU A 267 -14.60 1.75 14.33
C GLU A 267 -15.02 3.15 13.92
N LEU A 268 -14.95 4.07 14.85
CA LEU A 268 -15.20 5.49 14.67
C LEU A 268 -13.89 6.23 14.94
N SER A 269 -13.44 7.04 14.00
CA SER A 269 -12.25 7.85 14.12
C SER A 269 -12.56 9.31 13.86
N ALA A 270 -11.97 10.18 14.65
CA ALA A 270 -12.01 11.63 14.48
C ALA A 270 -10.60 12.19 14.63
N SER A 271 -10.22 13.09 13.76
CA SER A 271 -8.93 13.78 13.83
C SER A 271 -9.05 15.25 13.42
N TYR A 272 -8.17 16.07 13.95
CA TYR A 272 -8.03 17.46 13.57
C TYR A 272 -6.56 17.78 13.39
N THR A 273 -6.16 18.10 12.18
CA THR A 273 -4.80 18.59 11.87
C THR A 273 -4.83 20.10 11.80
N ASP A 274 -3.87 20.76 12.43
CA ASP A 274 -3.70 22.22 12.37
C ASP A 274 -2.20 22.57 12.50
N LEU A 275 -1.65 23.19 11.48
CA LEU A 275 -0.26 23.56 11.44
C LEU A 275 0.03 24.98 12.01
N SER A 276 -0.98 25.69 12.53
CA SER A 276 -0.80 27.06 13.03
C SER A 276 0.20 27.16 14.20
N LEU A 277 0.19 26.18 15.10
CA LEU A 277 1.16 26.11 16.18
C LEU A 277 2.56 25.82 15.65
N TYR A 278 2.65 24.92 14.67
CA TYR A 278 3.91 24.56 14.03
C TYR A 278 4.55 25.76 13.32
N ASP A 279 3.78 26.50 12.51
CA ASP A 279 4.26 27.64 11.73
C ASP A 279 4.70 28.83 12.63
N ARG A 280 4.17 28.93 13.85
CA ARG A 280 4.65 29.92 14.85
C ARG A 280 6.03 29.57 15.40
N ILE A 281 6.32 28.27 15.55
CA ILE A 281 7.60 27.79 16.10
C ILE A 281 8.65 27.70 14.98
N MET A 282 8.24 27.28 13.79
CA MET A 282 9.08 27.09 12.61
C MET A 282 8.50 27.89 11.44
N PRO A 283 8.78 29.20 11.37
CA PRO A 283 8.21 30.03 10.30
C PRO A 283 8.55 29.51 8.92
N SER A 284 7.55 29.47 8.07
CA SER A 284 7.68 29.09 6.66
C SER A 284 8.36 30.20 5.86
N ALA A 285 9.11 29.81 4.82
CA ALA A 285 9.61 30.75 3.80
C ALA A 285 8.45 31.40 3.01
N TYR A 286 7.26 30.81 3.07
CA TYR A 286 6.04 31.34 2.45
C TYR A 286 5.04 31.74 3.54
N PRO A 287 4.65 33.02 3.63
CA PRO A 287 3.76 33.47 4.68
C PRO A 287 2.33 32.97 4.47
N TYR A 288 1.84 32.20 5.44
CA TYR A 288 0.43 31.82 5.53
C TYR A 288 -0.34 32.90 6.30
N THR A 289 -1.54 33.25 5.81
CA THR A 289 -2.52 34.01 6.60
C THR A 289 -3.25 33.04 7.54
N ARG A 290 -3.51 31.83 7.06
CA ARG A 290 -3.98 30.70 7.83
C ARG A 290 -3.26 29.44 7.38
N SER A 291 -2.57 28.80 8.30
CA SER A 291 -1.90 27.53 8.06
C SER A 291 -2.89 26.43 7.67
N PHE A 292 -2.38 25.37 7.07
CA PHE A 292 -3.21 24.19 6.72
C PHE A 292 -3.92 23.63 7.94
N TYR A 293 -5.22 23.35 7.77
CA TYR A 293 -6.03 22.63 8.74
C TYR A 293 -6.93 21.60 8.06
N SER A 294 -7.24 20.52 8.78
CA SER A 294 -8.06 19.43 8.26
C SER A 294 -8.79 18.68 9.38
N PRO A 295 -10.09 18.92 9.60
CA PRO A 295 -10.97 18.01 10.32
C PRO A 295 -11.23 16.75 9.49
N SER A 296 -11.23 15.58 10.12
CA SER A 296 -11.59 14.32 9.48
C SER A 296 -12.40 13.43 10.41
N LEU A 297 -13.41 12.78 9.84
CA LEU A 297 -14.28 11.80 10.52
C LEU A 297 -14.34 10.55 9.65
N THR A 298 -14.17 9.37 10.26
CA THR A 298 -14.26 8.09 9.54
C THR A 298 -15.07 7.10 10.38
N ALA A 299 -15.99 6.38 9.74
CA ALA A 299 -16.70 5.24 10.27
C ALA A 299 -16.45 4.02 9.42
N SER A 300 -15.96 2.94 10.02
CA SER A 300 -15.61 1.69 9.33
C SER A 300 -16.31 0.50 10.00
N LEU A 301 -16.95 -0.34 9.20
CA LEU A 301 -17.66 -1.54 9.61
C LEU A 301 -17.05 -2.77 8.93
N TRP A 302 -16.81 -3.81 9.72
CA TRP A 302 -16.42 -5.14 9.27
C TRP A 302 -17.43 -6.15 9.77
N HIS A 303 -17.88 -7.03 8.91
CA HIS A 303 -18.83 -8.08 9.27
C HIS A 303 -18.47 -9.40 8.60
N ASP A 304 -18.08 -10.39 9.42
CA ASP A 304 -17.82 -11.76 8.95
C ASP A 304 -19.13 -12.53 8.87
N LEU A 305 -19.40 -13.04 7.68
CA LEU A 305 -20.49 -13.94 7.36
C LEU A 305 -19.97 -15.37 7.15
N PRO A 306 -20.78 -16.41 7.19
CA PRO A 306 -20.35 -17.74 6.76
C PRO A 306 -19.82 -17.70 5.33
N GLN A 307 -18.51 -17.97 5.16
CA GLN A 307 -17.79 -17.95 3.88
C GLN A 307 -17.74 -16.58 3.16
N ALA A 308 -18.07 -15.48 3.85
CA ALA A 308 -18.04 -14.16 3.25
C ALA A 308 -17.57 -13.09 4.25
N MET A 309 -17.12 -11.96 3.74
CA MET A 309 -16.77 -10.78 4.51
C MET A 309 -17.36 -9.55 3.85
N LEU A 310 -18.01 -8.71 4.65
CA LEU A 310 -18.49 -7.39 4.28
C LEU A 310 -17.64 -6.33 4.97
N LYS A 311 -17.18 -5.33 4.19
CA LYS A 311 -16.50 -4.14 4.72
C LYS A 311 -17.20 -2.90 4.20
N ALA A 312 -17.46 -1.94 5.06
CA ALA A 312 -18.01 -0.63 4.69
C ALA A 312 -17.20 0.48 5.36
N GLN A 313 -17.04 1.58 4.67
CA GLN A 313 -16.37 2.77 5.18
C GLN A 313 -17.09 4.02 4.68
N LEU A 314 -17.25 4.99 5.58
CA LEU A 314 -17.70 6.35 5.28
C LEU A 314 -16.70 7.31 5.89
N SER A 315 -16.27 8.30 5.15
CA SER A 315 -15.40 9.36 5.67
C SER A 315 -15.74 10.73 5.13
N TYR A 316 -15.50 11.71 5.96
CA TYR A 316 -15.52 13.14 5.65
C TYR A 316 -14.16 13.72 5.98
N THR A 317 -13.64 14.56 5.10
CA THR A 317 -12.41 15.32 5.32
C THR A 317 -12.59 16.74 4.77
N GLY A 318 -12.61 17.70 5.68
CA GLY A 318 -12.51 19.11 5.33
C GLY A 318 -11.03 19.53 5.27
N MET A 319 -10.67 20.45 4.40
CA MET A 319 -9.32 20.96 4.25
C MET A 319 -9.33 22.44 3.96
N GLY A 320 -8.35 23.18 4.50
CA GLY A 320 -8.24 24.59 4.21
C GLY A 320 -6.84 25.14 4.42
N ILE A 321 -6.51 26.16 3.61
CA ILE A 321 -5.25 26.90 3.69
C ILE A 321 -5.45 28.29 3.08
N ASP A 322 -4.89 29.34 3.74
CA ASP A 322 -4.83 30.69 3.17
C ASP A 322 -3.35 31.07 3.07
N TYR A 323 -2.88 31.36 1.88
CA TYR A 323 -1.48 31.68 1.65
C TYR A 323 -1.29 32.96 0.84
N ARG A 324 -0.15 33.61 1.07
CA ARG A 324 0.35 34.74 0.29
C ARG A 324 1.52 34.25 -0.52
N PRO A 325 1.51 34.33 -1.84
CA PRO A 325 2.71 34.11 -2.63
C PRO A 325 3.73 35.22 -2.33
N ASN A 326 4.99 34.94 -2.66
CA ASN A 326 6.14 35.83 -2.44
C ASN A 326 5.87 37.31 -2.79
N ALA A 327 6.59 38.20 -2.13
CA ALA A 327 6.53 39.65 -2.30
C ALA A 327 6.69 40.14 -3.77
N SER A 328 7.27 39.32 -4.65
CA SER A 328 7.37 39.56 -6.09
C SER A 328 6.08 39.35 -6.88
N MET A 329 5.04 38.68 -6.29
CA MET A 329 3.72 38.54 -6.90
C MET A 329 2.61 38.86 -5.89
N PRO A 330 2.37 40.13 -5.55
CA PRO A 330 1.41 40.55 -4.51
C PRO A 330 -0.05 40.20 -4.83
N THR A 331 -0.36 39.79 -6.05
CA THR A 331 -1.73 39.61 -6.57
C THR A 331 -2.34 38.23 -6.29
N PHE A 332 -1.59 37.26 -5.78
CA PHE A 332 -2.08 35.87 -5.60
C PHE A 332 -2.24 35.45 -4.14
N ASN A 333 -2.79 36.31 -3.29
CA ASN A 333 -3.30 35.83 -2.01
C ASN A 333 -4.49 34.92 -2.25
N SER A 334 -4.40 33.66 -1.87
CA SER A 334 -5.44 32.67 -2.17
C SER A 334 -5.96 32.01 -0.90
N ARG A 335 -7.27 31.85 -0.86
CA ARG A 335 -7.98 31.01 0.10
C ARG A 335 -8.45 29.75 -0.62
N LEU A 336 -8.00 28.62 -0.15
CA LEU A 336 -8.38 27.31 -0.69
C LEU A 336 -9.13 26.53 0.38
N ARG A 337 -10.26 25.93 -0.01
CA ARG A 337 -11.11 25.05 0.82
C ARG A 337 -11.50 23.85 -0.01
N GLU A 338 -11.58 22.70 0.61
CA GLU A 338 -12.09 21.49 0.00
C GLU A 338 -12.82 20.65 1.05
N ASP A 339 -14.04 20.25 0.76
CA ASP A 339 -14.81 19.28 1.52
C ASP A 339 -14.92 18.00 0.71
N ARG A 340 -14.46 16.88 1.27
CA ARG A 340 -14.44 15.58 0.60
C ARG A 340 -15.20 14.55 1.39
N TYR A 341 -16.10 13.87 0.71
CA TYR A 341 -16.92 12.77 1.21
C TYR A 341 -16.55 11.51 0.46
N TYR A 342 -16.32 10.43 1.18
CA TYR A 342 -15.95 9.15 0.61
C TYR A 342 -16.76 8.02 1.23
N GLY A 343 -17.33 7.16 0.41
CA GLY A 343 -18.04 5.95 0.82
C GLY A 343 -17.56 4.74 0.05
N ARG A 344 -17.31 3.62 0.74
CA ARG A 344 -16.88 2.36 0.14
C ARG A 344 -17.60 1.19 0.77
N LEU A 345 -18.01 0.22 -0.08
CA LEU A 345 -18.59 -1.05 0.31
C LEU A 345 -17.89 -2.17 -0.48
N THR A 346 -17.41 -3.20 0.21
CA THR A 346 -16.84 -4.38 -0.43
C THR A 346 -17.39 -5.64 0.20
N TYR A 347 -17.73 -6.62 -0.64
CA TYR A 347 -18.22 -7.93 -0.27
C TYR A 347 -17.39 -8.99 -0.97
N VAL A 348 -16.79 -9.87 -0.21
CA VAL A 348 -15.98 -10.98 -0.71
C VAL A 348 -16.57 -12.29 -0.21
N ARG A 349 -16.88 -13.22 -1.11
CA ARG A 349 -17.46 -14.51 -0.78
C ARG A 349 -16.72 -15.66 -1.43
N SER A 350 -16.39 -16.68 -0.64
CA SER A 350 -15.88 -17.95 -1.15
C SER A 350 -17.05 -18.81 -1.67
N LEU A 351 -16.99 -19.21 -2.93
CA LEU A 351 -17.92 -20.10 -3.61
C LEU A 351 -17.27 -21.48 -3.72
N GLY A 352 -17.36 -22.26 -2.63
CA GLY A 352 -16.65 -23.53 -2.51
C GLY A 352 -15.16 -23.32 -2.16
N THR A 353 -14.29 -24.25 -2.60
CA THR A 353 -12.85 -24.27 -2.26
C THR A 353 -11.97 -23.53 -3.26
N ALA A 354 -12.42 -23.34 -4.47
CA ALA A 354 -11.61 -22.84 -5.57
C ALA A 354 -12.07 -21.48 -6.11
N CYS A 355 -13.33 -21.08 -5.89
CA CYS A 355 -13.88 -19.85 -6.43
C CYS A 355 -14.09 -18.78 -5.36
N GLN A 356 -13.87 -17.54 -5.72
CA GLN A 356 -14.12 -16.36 -4.89
C GLN A 356 -14.83 -15.29 -5.73
N LEU A 357 -15.93 -14.78 -5.20
CA LEU A 357 -16.67 -13.64 -5.75
C LEU A 357 -16.27 -12.38 -4.98
N GLU A 358 -15.95 -11.33 -5.72
CA GLU A 358 -15.66 -10.00 -5.18
C GLU A 358 -16.65 -8.99 -5.79
N VAL A 359 -17.38 -8.29 -4.93
CA VAL A 359 -18.27 -7.19 -5.30
C VAL A 359 -17.84 -5.96 -4.53
N GLY A 360 -17.69 -4.85 -5.22
CA GLY A 360 -17.28 -3.60 -4.61
C GLY A 360 -17.99 -2.41 -5.21
N ALA A 361 -18.20 -1.38 -4.41
CA ALA A 361 -18.64 -0.08 -4.88
C ALA A 361 -18.02 1.02 -4.02
N HIS A 362 -17.71 2.14 -4.62
CA HIS A 362 -17.33 3.34 -3.87
C HIS A 362 -17.79 4.61 -4.57
N THR A 363 -17.87 5.68 -3.80
CA THR A 363 -18.12 7.03 -4.31
C THR A 363 -17.22 8.03 -3.60
N GLN A 364 -16.76 9.03 -4.31
CA GLN A 364 -16.07 10.19 -3.78
C GLN A 364 -16.73 11.45 -4.34
N TYR A 365 -17.16 12.34 -3.45
CA TYR A 365 -17.61 13.68 -3.78
C TYR A 365 -16.65 14.69 -3.19
N SER A 366 -16.22 15.64 -3.98
CA SER A 366 -15.31 16.72 -3.61
C SER A 366 -15.93 18.06 -4.01
N ASP A 367 -16.00 18.95 -3.05
CA ASP A 367 -16.45 20.33 -3.22
C ASP A 367 -15.28 21.25 -2.91
N PHE A 368 -14.70 21.85 -3.96
CA PHE A 368 -13.54 22.72 -3.86
C PHE A 368 -13.92 24.18 -4.14
N SER A 369 -13.38 25.06 -3.33
CA SER A 369 -13.44 26.50 -3.55
C SER A 369 -12.07 27.16 -3.41
N GLY A 370 -11.70 27.92 -4.43
CA GLY A 370 -10.54 28.79 -4.45
C GLY A 370 -10.93 30.23 -4.67
N SER A 371 -10.50 31.17 -3.84
CA SER A 371 -10.78 32.60 -4.03
C SER A 371 -9.51 33.41 -3.83
N SER A 372 -9.43 34.54 -4.58
CA SER A 372 -8.39 35.53 -4.34
C SER A 372 -8.69 36.31 -3.05
N LEU A 373 -7.67 36.58 -2.23
CA LEU A 373 -7.80 37.44 -1.05
C LEU A 373 -7.69 38.94 -1.38
N VAL A 374 -7.22 39.25 -2.60
CA VAL A 374 -7.09 40.64 -3.09
C VAL A 374 -8.34 41.07 -3.85
N SER A 375 -8.90 40.15 -4.63
CA SER A 375 -10.09 40.30 -5.42
C SER A 375 -11.08 39.17 -5.10
N PRO A 376 -11.89 39.28 -4.02
CA PRO A 376 -12.71 38.15 -3.54
C PRO A 376 -13.77 37.68 -4.54
N GLN A 377 -14.11 38.48 -5.54
CA GLN A 377 -14.98 38.10 -6.65
C GLN A 377 -14.29 37.11 -7.62
N ASP A 378 -12.95 37.10 -7.66
CA ASP A 378 -12.22 36.13 -8.46
C ASP A 378 -12.18 34.80 -7.72
N GLN A 379 -12.99 33.85 -8.16
CA GLN A 379 -13.19 32.57 -7.50
C GLN A 379 -13.27 31.40 -8.48
N VAL A 380 -12.91 30.22 -8.00
CA VAL A 380 -13.07 28.94 -8.68
C VAL A 380 -13.85 28.01 -7.76
N LEU A 381 -14.89 27.39 -8.27
CA LEU A 381 -15.73 26.42 -7.57
C LEU A 381 -15.76 25.13 -8.38
N ASP A 382 -15.27 24.01 -7.81
CA ASP A 382 -15.28 22.70 -8.45
C ASP A 382 -16.19 21.74 -7.67
N HIS A 383 -17.06 21.05 -8.38
CA HIS A 383 -17.83 19.92 -7.87
C HIS A 383 -17.42 18.67 -8.66
N ASP A 384 -16.87 17.67 -8.00
CA ASP A 384 -16.34 16.46 -8.61
C ASP A 384 -16.95 15.23 -7.95
N LEU A 385 -17.86 14.57 -8.64
CA LEU A 385 -18.47 13.33 -8.19
C LEU A 385 -17.94 12.16 -9.01
N TYR A 386 -17.34 11.21 -8.32
CA TYR A 386 -16.86 9.94 -8.88
C TYR A 386 -17.54 8.77 -8.19
N ALA A 387 -18.03 7.82 -8.95
CA ALA A 387 -18.55 6.56 -8.46
C ALA A 387 -18.00 5.39 -9.28
N GLU A 388 -17.73 4.27 -8.61
CA GLU A 388 -17.25 3.04 -9.26
C GLU A 388 -17.93 1.82 -8.64
N ALA A 389 -18.31 0.87 -9.49
CA ALA A 389 -18.79 -0.46 -9.11
C ALA A 389 -17.93 -1.53 -9.77
N ARG A 390 -17.66 -2.62 -9.04
CA ARG A 390 -16.83 -3.74 -9.46
C ARG A 390 -17.50 -5.07 -9.18
N LEU A 391 -17.41 -5.99 -10.14
CA LEU A 391 -17.75 -7.39 -10.01
C LEU A 391 -16.59 -8.22 -10.54
N ALA A 392 -15.99 -9.08 -9.71
CA ALA A 392 -14.91 -9.97 -10.13
C ALA A 392 -15.11 -11.39 -9.60
N LEU A 393 -14.74 -12.35 -10.41
CA LEU A 393 -14.73 -13.76 -10.09
C LEU A 393 -13.29 -14.29 -10.22
N LYS A 394 -12.80 -14.90 -9.15
CA LYS A 394 -11.49 -15.53 -9.10
C LYS A 394 -11.66 -17.03 -8.94
N TYR A 395 -11.08 -17.79 -9.84
CA TYR A 395 -10.87 -19.22 -9.73
C TYR A 395 -9.41 -19.49 -9.37
N SER A 396 -9.15 -20.29 -8.33
CA SER A 396 -7.82 -20.67 -7.87
C SER A 396 -7.73 -22.19 -7.78
N GLY A 397 -7.33 -22.83 -8.88
CA GLY A 397 -7.06 -24.26 -8.98
C GLY A 397 -5.62 -24.48 -9.44
N GLU A 398 -4.97 -25.52 -8.93
CA GLU A 398 -3.66 -25.91 -9.46
C GLU A 398 -3.80 -26.72 -10.74
N PRO A 399 -2.99 -26.42 -11.78
CA PRO A 399 -1.96 -25.39 -11.87
C PRO A 399 -2.46 -24.02 -12.38
N PHE A 400 -3.76 -23.82 -12.58
CA PHE A 400 -4.33 -22.62 -13.18
C PHE A 400 -5.07 -21.74 -12.16
N SER A 401 -4.98 -20.44 -12.35
CA SER A 401 -5.82 -19.44 -11.69
C SER A 401 -6.37 -18.49 -12.76
N ILE A 402 -7.65 -18.15 -12.63
CA ILE A 402 -8.34 -17.26 -13.57
C ILE A 402 -9.00 -16.15 -12.77
N LEU A 403 -8.77 -14.91 -13.17
CA LEU A 403 -9.43 -13.72 -12.62
C LEU A 403 -10.12 -12.99 -13.75
N GLY A 404 -11.44 -12.86 -13.69
CA GLY A 404 -12.22 -12.11 -14.66
C GLY A 404 -13.21 -11.19 -13.98
N GLY A 405 -13.53 -10.06 -14.60
CA GLY A 405 -14.47 -9.14 -14.00
C GLY A 405 -14.87 -7.97 -14.89
N LEU A 406 -15.79 -7.19 -14.34
CA LEU A 406 -16.34 -5.98 -14.92
C LEU A 406 -16.23 -4.85 -13.90
N ASP A 407 -15.74 -3.71 -14.35
CA ASP A 407 -15.80 -2.47 -13.60
C ASP A 407 -16.62 -1.44 -14.37
N TYR A 408 -17.30 -0.58 -13.66
CA TYR A 408 -17.99 0.56 -14.26
C TYR A 408 -17.72 1.78 -13.38
N SER A 409 -17.14 2.83 -13.95
CA SER A 409 -17.01 4.09 -13.26
C SER A 409 -17.73 5.22 -13.99
N TRP A 410 -18.26 6.13 -13.18
CA TRP A 410 -18.94 7.33 -13.61
C TRP A 410 -18.34 8.53 -12.91
N ARG A 411 -18.10 9.62 -13.67
CA ARG A 411 -17.61 10.89 -13.13
C ARG A 411 -18.42 12.01 -13.72
N ASP A 412 -18.91 12.90 -12.84
CA ASP A 412 -19.54 14.18 -13.20
C ASP A 412 -18.70 15.30 -12.57
N PHE A 413 -18.14 16.14 -13.43
CA PHE A 413 -17.27 17.24 -13.03
C PHE A 413 -17.86 18.55 -13.52
N ARG A 414 -17.94 19.54 -12.62
CA ARG A 414 -18.41 20.87 -12.90
C ARG A 414 -17.49 21.90 -12.26
N GLU A 415 -17.01 22.83 -13.05
CA GLU A 415 -16.22 23.97 -12.59
C GLU A 415 -16.92 25.27 -12.99
N THR A 416 -17.01 26.18 -12.04
CA THR A 416 -17.41 27.58 -12.29
C THR A 416 -16.25 28.45 -11.85
N TYR A 417 -15.78 29.32 -12.72
CA TYR A 417 -14.79 30.33 -12.36
C TYR A 417 -15.27 31.74 -12.76
N GLU A 418 -15.03 32.69 -11.87
CA GLU A 418 -15.28 34.09 -12.05
C GLU A 418 -13.97 34.86 -12.04
N LEU A 419 -13.68 35.58 -13.12
CA LEU A 419 -12.47 36.38 -13.26
C LEU A 419 -12.87 37.76 -13.78
N THR A 420 -12.51 38.81 -13.05
CA THR A 420 -12.78 40.21 -13.42
C THR A 420 -14.26 40.51 -13.73
N GLY A 421 -15.18 39.75 -13.12
CA GLY A 421 -16.63 39.88 -13.29
C GLY A 421 -17.24 38.98 -14.37
N ASP A 422 -16.43 38.30 -15.18
CA ASP A 422 -16.91 37.32 -16.16
C ASP A 422 -17.02 35.96 -15.55
N ARG A 423 -18.16 35.28 -15.72
CA ARG A 423 -18.45 33.96 -15.21
C ARG A 423 -18.40 32.92 -16.33
N HIS A 424 -17.60 31.88 -16.12
CA HIS A 424 -17.42 30.76 -17.04
C HIS A 424 -17.78 29.45 -16.38
N GLN A 425 -18.28 28.50 -17.15
CA GLN A 425 -18.61 27.17 -16.69
C GLN A 425 -17.95 26.13 -17.60
N LEU A 426 -17.26 25.16 -17.00
CA LEU A 426 -16.68 24.00 -17.66
C LEU A 426 -17.23 22.74 -17.00
N ASN A 427 -17.68 21.78 -17.78
CA ASN A 427 -18.20 20.54 -17.24
C ASN A 427 -17.93 19.37 -18.19
N PHE A 428 -17.88 18.19 -17.64
CA PHE A 428 -17.93 16.95 -18.42
C PHE A 428 -18.51 15.82 -17.59
N THR A 429 -19.11 14.86 -18.29
CA THR A 429 -19.52 13.58 -17.71
C THR A 429 -18.79 12.46 -18.44
N ASN A 430 -18.25 11.51 -17.71
CA ASN A 430 -17.57 10.35 -18.29
C ASN A 430 -18.12 9.06 -17.74
N HIS A 431 -18.41 8.11 -18.63
CA HIS A 431 -18.74 6.72 -18.34
C HIS A 431 -17.57 5.85 -18.82
N LEU A 432 -17.07 5.00 -17.95
CA LEU A 432 -15.95 4.12 -18.24
C LEU A 432 -16.30 2.67 -17.88
N PRO A 433 -17.05 1.95 -18.75
CA PRO A 433 -17.19 0.51 -18.65
C PRO A 433 -15.86 -0.18 -18.97
N VAL A 434 -15.56 -1.20 -18.19
CA VAL A 434 -14.29 -1.96 -18.24
C VAL A 434 -14.59 -3.44 -18.15
N SER A 435 -13.87 -4.24 -18.94
CA SER A 435 -13.80 -5.69 -18.77
C SER A 435 -12.36 -6.14 -18.68
N PHE A 436 -12.09 -7.16 -17.86
CA PHE A 436 -10.76 -7.73 -17.74
C PHE A 436 -10.79 -9.23 -17.54
N LEU A 437 -9.75 -9.89 -18.05
CA LEU A 437 -9.49 -11.31 -17.87
C LEU A 437 -8.00 -11.54 -17.70
N GLU A 438 -7.63 -12.35 -16.73
CA GLU A 438 -6.25 -12.76 -16.48
C GLU A 438 -6.21 -14.25 -16.21
N VAL A 439 -5.36 -14.97 -16.92
CA VAL A 439 -5.12 -16.40 -16.74
C VAL A 439 -3.68 -16.58 -16.33
N SER A 440 -3.49 -17.37 -15.30
CA SER A 440 -2.18 -17.61 -14.72
C SER A 440 -1.94 -19.11 -14.56
N TYR A 441 -0.71 -19.53 -14.84
CA TYR A 441 -0.21 -20.90 -14.68
C TYR A 441 0.88 -20.95 -13.65
N LEU A 442 0.77 -21.81 -12.66
CA LEU A 442 1.76 -22.02 -11.61
C LEU A 442 2.12 -23.50 -11.50
N HIS A 443 3.36 -23.84 -11.76
CA HIS A 443 3.83 -25.21 -11.62
C HIS A 443 5.33 -25.26 -11.36
N ARG A 444 5.77 -25.99 -10.30
CA ARG A 444 7.18 -26.26 -9.97
C ARG A 444 8.10 -25.03 -10.02
N GLY A 445 7.63 -23.89 -9.47
CA GLY A 445 8.39 -22.66 -9.43
C GLY A 445 8.29 -21.78 -10.68
N LEU A 446 7.74 -22.28 -11.78
CA LEU A 446 7.37 -21.47 -12.94
C LEU A 446 6.01 -20.80 -12.70
N SER A 447 5.94 -19.51 -12.94
CA SER A 447 4.70 -18.74 -12.94
C SER A 447 4.60 -17.94 -14.25
N VAL A 448 3.51 -18.08 -14.97
CA VAL A 448 3.23 -17.34 -16.21
C VAL A 448 1.83 -16.77 -16.11
N SER A 449 1.65 -15.51 -16.47
CA SER A 449 0.34 -14.85 -16.49
C SER A 449 0.15 -14.08 -17.79
N ALA A 450 -1.05 -14.19 -18.35
CA ALA A 450 -1.49 -13.38 -19.49
C ALA A 450 -2.82 -12.72 -19.13
N GLY A 451 -2.88 -11.41 -19.32
CA GLY A 451 -4.04 -10.59 -19.00
C GLY A 451 -4.45 -9.68 -20.15
N LEU A 452 -5.73 -9.41 -20.23
CA LEU A 452 -6.30 -8.46 -21.18
C LEU A 452 -7.31 -7.58 -20.45
N ARG A 453 -7.24 -6.27 -20.70
CA ARG A 453 -8.18 -5.28 -20.19
C ARG A 453 -8.70 -4.43 -21.34
N GLY A 454 -10.02 -4.32 -21.45
CA GLY A 454 -10.73 -3.46 -22.40
C GLY A 454 -11.47 -2.35 -21.66
N GLU A 455 -11.37 -1.12 -22.14
CA GLU A 455 -12.00 0.07 -21.55
C GLU A 455 -12.63 0.92 -22.66
N TYR A 456 -13.79 1.53 -22.37
CA TYR A 456 -14.39 2.54 -23.23
C TYR A 456 -14.59 3.84 -22.47
N ALA A 457 -14.00 4.92 -22.93
CA ALA A 457 -14.14 6.25 -22.35
C ALA A 457 -15.15 7.10 -23.14
N SER A 458 -16.31 7.35 -22.55
CA SER A 458 -17.39 8.07 -23.24
C SER A 458 -17.04 9.52 -23.54
N VAL A 459 -16.29 10.20 -22.65
CA VAL A 459 -15.89 11.60 -22.82
C VAL A 459 -14.98 11.83 -24.04
N LEU A 460 -14.18 10.83 -24.40
CA LEU A 460 -13.33 10.87 -25.59
C LEU A 460 -13.87 10.03 -26.74
N SER A 461 -14.92 9.20 -26.51
CA SER A 461 -15.48 8.22 -27.45
C SER A 461 -14.44 7.23 -27.97
N VAL A 462 -13.52 6.77 -27.09
CA VAL A 462 -12.35 5.94 -27.45
C VAL A 462 -12.36 4.60 -26.74
N TRP A 463 -12.10 3.53 -27.49
CA TRP A 463 -11.79 2.20 -26.96
C TRP A 463 -10.29 2.05 -26.72
N SER A 464 -9.94 1.39 -25.62
CA SER A 464 -8.56 1.06 -25.28
C SER A 464 -8.42 -0.42 -24.94
N LEU A 465 -7.35 -1.05 -25.44
CA LEU A 465 -7.03 -2.45 -25.17
C LEU A 465 -5.63 -2.56 -24.58
N SER A 466 -5.51 -3.21 -23.43
CA SER A 466 -4.29 -3.27 -22.61
C SER A 466 -3.88 -4.72 -22.32
N PRO A 467 -3.16 -5.41 -23.25
CA PRO A 467 -2.58 -6.73 -23.01
C PRO A 467 -1.41 -6.64 -22.02
N ARG A 468 -1.23 -7.72 -21.23
CA ARG A 468 -0.18 -7.85 -20.22
C ARG A 468 0.35 -9.26 -20.15
N LEU A 469 1.67 -9.40 -20.00
CA LEU A 469 2.35 -10.68 -19.88
C LEU A 469 3.31 -10.63 -18.70
N TYR A 470 3.39 -11.72 -17.97
CA TYR A 470 4.34 -11.93 -16.90
C TYR A 470 4.88 -13.36 -16.95
N ALA A 471 6.16 -13.52 -16.71
CA ALA A 471 6.79 -14.81 -16.50
C ALA A 471 7.77 -14.70 -15.33
N GLY A 472 7.72 -15.66 -14.42
CA GLY A 472 8.61 -15.76 -13.27
C GLY A 472 9.09 -17.18 -13.07
N TYR A 473 10.33 -17.34 -12.61
CA TYR A 473 10.89 -18.63 -12.25
C TYR A 473 11.62 -18.55 -10.92
N ARG A 474 11.22 -19.42 -9.98
CA ARG A 474 11.84 -19.56 -8.66
C ARG A 474 12.73 -20.79 -8.62
N LEU A 475 14.01 -20.59 -8.33
CA LEU A 475 14.99 -21.64 -8.11
C LEU A 475 15.58 -21.49 -6.69
N GLY A 476 15.05 -22.21 -5.73
CA GLY A 476 15.42 -22.06 -4.33
C GLY A 476 15.18 -20.61 -3.83
N LYS A 477 16.25 -19.90 -3.47
CA LYS A 477 16.21 -18.50 -3.02
C LYS A 477 16.29 -17.48 -4.16
N HIS A 478 16.50 -17.93 -5.40
CA HIS A 478 16.60 -17.07 -6.58
C HIS A 478 15.24 -16.95 -7.25
N VAL A 479 14.84 -15.74 -7.59
CA VAL A 479 13.63 -15.46 -8.38
C VAL A 479 14.01 -14.58 -9.54
N PHE A 480 13.73 -15.05 -10.74
CA PHE A 480 13.86 -14.29 -11.98
C PHE A 480 12.46 -13.96 -12.49
N SER A 481 12.25 -12.75 -12.98
CA SER A 481 10.97 -12.41 -13.59
C SER A 481 11.14 -11.44 -14.75
N ALA A 482 10.23 -11.56 -15.70
CA ALA A 482 10.07 -10.67 -16.83
C ALA A 482 8.61 -10.28 -16.94
N SER A 483 8.32 -9.04 -17.24
CA SER A 483 6.98 -8.57 -17.54
C SER A 483 6.99 -7.61 -18.72
N TRP A 484 5.91 -7.62 -19.47
CA TRP A 484 5.59 -6.65 -20.49
C TRP A 484 4.10 -6.32 -20.42
N GLY A 485 3.75 -5.06 -20.61
CA GLY A 485 2.35 -4.66 -20.63
C GLY A 485 2.14 -3.33 -21.31
N ARG A 486 0.96 -3.20 -21.91
CA ARG A 486 0.42 -1.94 -22.41
C ARG A 486 -0.56 -1.40 -21.39
N TYR A 487 -0.47 -0.12 -21.12
CA TYR A 487 -1.28 0.58 -20.13
C TYR A 487 -1.86 1.85 -20.74
N THR A 488 -3.08 2.17 -20.37
CA THR A 488 -3.81 3.35 -20.86
C THR A 488 -4.32 4.17 -19.69
N GLN A 489 -4.40 5.47 -19.89
CA GLN A 489 -4.91 6.43 -18.93
C GLN A 489 -5.62 7.58 -19.65
N LEU A 490 -6.76 8.01 -19.11
CA LEU A 490 -7.42 9.23 -19.54
C LEU A 490 -6.59 10.45 -19.13
N PRO A 491 -6.65 11.55 -19.90
CA PRO A 491 -6.14 12.84 -19.46
C PRO A 491 -6.73 13.25 -18.11
N GLU A 492 -6.00 14.08 -17.36
CA GLU A 492 -6.47 14.60 -16.07
C GLU A 492 -7.74 15.43 -16.23
N LYS A 493 -8.55 15.55 -15.16
CA LYS A 493 -9.83 16.30 -15.18
C LYS A 493 -9.63 17.77 -15.58
N GLU A 494 -8.48 18.33 -15.23
CA GLU A 494 -8.07 19.70 -15.58
C GLU A 494 -7.92 19.93 -17.09
N ILE A 495 -7.77 18.84 -17.85
CA ILE A 495 -7.71 18.83 -19.32
C ILE A 495 -9.07 18.44 -19.89
N LEU A 496 -9.69 17.37 -19.36
CA LEU A 496 -10.97 16.85 -19.85
C LEU A 496 -12.11 17.88 -19.77
N ARG A 497 -12.06 18.81 -18.80
CA ARG A 497 -13.05 19.89 -18.67
C ARG A 497 -13.15 20.79 -19.90
N PHE A 498 -12.11 20.88 -20.72
CA PHE A 498 -12.12 21.59 -22.00
C PHE A 498 -12.68 20.75 -23.16
N MET A 499 -13.10 19.49 -22.87
CA MET A 499 -13.66 18.56 -23.85
C MET A 499 -12.82 18.42 -25.13
N PRO A 500 -11.48 18.24 -25.04
CA PRO A 500 -10.63 18.16 -26.20
C PRO A 500 -10.81 16.83 -26.95
N ALA A 501 -10.68 16.86 -28.28
CA ALA A 501 -10.66 15.65 -29.10
C ALA A 501 -9.29 14.96 -29.01
N LEU A 502 -9.10 14.14 -27.94
CA LEU A 502 -7.84 13.46 -27.63
C LEU A 502 -8.02 11.95 -27.61
N LYS A 503 -6.92 11.22 -27.75
CA LYS A 503 -6.84 9.79 -27.42
C LYS A 503 -6.44 9.61 -25.95
N SER A 504 -6.70 8.42 -25.40
CA SER A 504 -6.13 8.04 -24.12
C SER A 504 -4.61 7.96 -24.21
N SER A 505 -3.91 8.51 -23.22
CA SER A 505 -2.47 8.35 -23.08
C SER A 505 -2.10 6.88 -22.91
N ARG A 506 -0.99 6.46 -23.47
CA ARG A 506 -0.54 5.05 -23.49
C ARG A 506 0.91 4.93 -23.09
N SER A 507 1.22 3.91 -22.28
CA SER A 507 2.60 3.44 -22.06
C SER A 507 2.73 1.96 -22.36
N GLU A 508 3.92 1.56 -22.84
CA GLU A 508 4.35 0.16 -22.91
C GLU A 508 5.56 0.00 -21.99
N VAL A 509 5.43 -0.92 -21.02
CA VAL A 509 6.44 -1.12 -19.99
C VAL A 509 6.98 -2.53 -20.08
N SER A 510 8.30 -2.65 -20.18
CA SER A 510 9.07 -3.90 -20.09
C SER A 510 9.92 -3.87 -18.83
N GLN A 511 9.92 -4.93 -18.04
CA GLN A 511 10.73 -5.03 -16.85
C GLN A 511 11.34 -6.42 -16.70
N LEU A 512 12.64 -6.45 -16.37
CA LEU A 512 13.36 -7.66 -15.97
C LEU A 512 13.81 -7.50 -14.54
N SER A 513 13.61 -8.53 -13.72
CA SER A 513 13.97 -8.45 -12.32
C SER A 513 14.56 -9.74 -11.80
N TYR A 514 15.50 -9.59 -10.90
CA TYR A 514 16.12 -10.68 -10.14
C TYR A 514 16.04 -10.38 -8.66
N SER A 515 15.73 -11.38 -7.86
CA SER A 515 15.85 -11.29 -6.41
C SER A 515 16.50 -12.52 -5.82
N TYR A 516 17.26 -12.32 -4.75
CA TYR A 516 17.89 -13.36 -3.95
C TYR A 516 17.46 -13.23 -2.49
N GLY A 517 16.96 -14.32 -1.93
CA GLY A 517 16.48 -14.38 -0.55
C GLY A 517 14.97 -14.15 -0.47
N ASP A 518 14.36 -14.84 0.46
CA ASP A 518 12.95 -14.72 0.84
C ASP A 518 12.81 -14.04 2.20
N LYS A 519 13.92 -13.95 2.93
CA LYS A 519 14.10 -13.34 4.25
C LYS A 519 15.29 -12.38 4.20
N THR A 520 15.69 -11.87 5.34
CA THR A 520 16.90 -11.07 5.49
C THR A 520 18.13 -11.99 5.52
N PRO A 521 19.16 -11.77 4.69
CA PRO A 521 19.30 -10.69 3.72
C PRO A 521 18.44 -10.88 2.45
N LEU A 522 18.05 -9.75 1.81
CA LEU A 522 17.33 -9.70 0.55
C LEU A 522 18.07 -8.78 -0.41
N LEU A 523 18.38 -9.28 -1.60
CA LEU A 523 18.96 -8.51 -2.70
C LEU A 523 17.95 -8.48 -3.85
N GLN A 524 17.73 -7.34 -4.46
CA GLN A 524 16.89 -7.17 -5.65
C GLN A 524 17.59 -6.29 -6.66
N PHE A 525 17.46 -6.68 -7.92
CA PHE A 525 17.94 -5.93 -9.08
C PHE A 525 16.81 -5.88 -10.11
N SER A 526 16.53 -4.72 -10.69
CA SER A 526 15.54 -4.58 -11.75
C SER A 526 16.04 -3.66 -12.86
N LEU A 527 15.67 -4.00 -14.07
CA LEU A 527 15.83 -3.16 -15.27
C LEU A 527 14.45 -2.86 -15.80
N PHE A 528 14.20 -1.64 -16.23
CA PHE A 528 12.94 -1.25 -16.84
C PHE A 528 13.14 -0.39 -18.07
N TYR A 529 12.21 -0.48 -19.00
CA TYR A 529 12.06 0.37 -20.16
C TYR A 529 10.57 0.69 -20.36
N LYS A 530 10.25 1.97 -20.54
CA LYS A 530 8.90 2.48 -20.83
C LYS A 530 8.94 3.31 -22.09
N SER A 531 7.99 3.10 -22.99
CA SER A 531 7.71 4.00 -24.11
C SER A 531 6.33 4.62 -23.96
N TYR A 532 6.21 5.88 -24.29
CA TYR A 532 4.98 6.66 -24.16
C TYR A 532 4.45 7.12 -25.51
N GLN A 533 3.14 7.10 -25.66
CA GLN A 533 2.43 7.56 -26.86
C GLN A 533 1.14 8.27 -26.41
N HIS A 534 0.72 9.24 -27.21
CA HIS A 534 -0.52 10.00 -26.99
C HIS A 534 -0.55 10.73 -25.63
N LEU A 535 0.63 11.18 -25.14
CA LEU A 535 0.63 12.05 -23.96
C LEU A 535 0.07 13.42 -24.36
N THR A 536 -0.72 13.98 -23.46
CA THR A 536 -1.34 15.29 -23.70
C THR A 536 -0.31 16.41 -23.62
N ARG A 537 -0.30 17.30 -24.64
CA ARG A 537 0.49 18.54 -24.63
C ARG A 537 -0.43 19.75 -24.60
N THR A 538 0.02 20.78 -23.92
CA THR A 538 -0.66 22.08 -23.83
C THR A 538 0.00 23.01 -24.86
N LEU A 539 -0.75 23.42 -25.89
CA LEU A 539 -0.24 24.20 -27.01
C LEU A 539 -0.29 25.71 -26.78
N SER A 540 -1.12 26.16 -25.83
CA SER A 540 -1.27 27.59 -25.52
C SER A 540 -1.02 27.88 -24.06
N VAL A 541 -0.36 28.99 -23.76
CA VAL A 541 -0.12 29.45 -22.38
C VAL A 541 -1.31 30.27 -21.87
N GLY A 542 -2.14 30.83 -22.77
CA GLY A 542 -3.29 31.64 -22.46
C GLY A 542 -4.61 30.85 -22.40
N TYR A 543 -5.73 31.59 -22.28
CA TYR A 543 -7.07 31.06 -22.31
C TYR A 543 -7.79 31.49 -23.59
N PRO A 544 -8.53 30.63 -24.31
CA PRO A 544 -8.75 29.20 -24.00
C PRO A 544 -7.51 28.32 -24.23
N LYS A 545 -7.38 27.27 -23.41
CA LYS A 545 -6.30 26.30 -23.55
C LYS A 545 -6.56 25.36 -24.73
N HIS A 546 -5.52 25.14 -25.53
CA HIS A 546 -5.54 24.17 -26.61
C HIS A 546 -4.61 22.99 -26.28
N PHE A 547 -5.06 21.80 -26.64
CA PHE A 547 -4.35 20.55 -26.34
C PHE A 547 -4.21 19.69 -27.58
N ASP A 548 -3.16 18.86 -27.64
CA ASP A 548 -3.05 17.76 -28.58
C ASP A 548 -2.61 16.46 -27.86
N ASP A 549 -2.65 15.35 -28.58
CA ASP A 549 -2.21 14.02 -28.14
C ASP A 549 -0.92 13.56 -28.82
N GLN A 550 -0.09 14.49 -29.31
CA GLN A 550 1.16 14.19 -30.01
C GLN A 550 2.35 14.02 -29.07
N GLY A 551 2.12 14.07 -27.76
CA GLY A 551 3.13 13.82 -26.76
C GLY A 551 3.58 12.36 -26.73
N GLY A 552 4.81 12.13 -26.29
CA GLY A 552 5.38 10.81 -26.16
C GLY A 552 6.83 10.86 -25.70
N GLY A 553 7.48 9.72 -25.68
CA GLY A 553 8.87 9.64 -25.25
C GLY A 553 9.21 8.29 -24.62
N GLU A 554 10.26 8.30 -23.81
CA GLU A 554 10.75 7.08 -23.16
C GLU A 554 11.30 7.37 -21.76
N SER A 555 11.28 6.35 -20.92
CA SER A 555 11.97 6.31 -19.64
C SER A 555 12.60 4.93 -19.45
N TYR A 556 13.83 4.88 -18.97
CA TYR A 556 14.54 3.63 -18.72
C TYR A 556 15.48 3.77 -17.52
N GLY A 557 15.80 2.64 -16.92
CA GLY A 557 16.70 2.66 -15.78
C GLY A 557 16.93 1.30 -15.14
N LEU A 558 17.67 1.36 -14.05
CA LEU A 558 17.95 0.22 -13.20
C LEU A 558 17.74 0.58 -11.73
N THR A 559 17.35 -0.41 -10.94
CA THR A 559 17.24 -0.29 -9.50
C THR A 559 17.96 -1.44 -8.80
N LEU A 560 18.67 -1.11 -7.74
CA LEU A 560 19.33 -2.06 -6.85
C LEU A 560 18.80 -1.82 -5.43
N PHE A 561 18.37 -2.87 -4.76
CA PHE A 561 17.91 -2.83 -3.38
C PHE A 561 18.53 -3.94 -2.57
N HIS A 562 19.04 -3.60 -1.40
CA HIS A 562 19.55 -4.57 -0.44
C HIS A 562 19.00 -4.28 0.95
N LYS A 563 18.56 -5.35 1.66
CA LYS A 563 18.08 -5.27 3.04
C LYS A 563 18.76 -6.35 3.87
N GLY A 564 19.24 -5.93 5.03
CA GLY A 564 19.98 -6.82 5.92
C GLY A 564 19.92 -6.38 7.38
N SER A 565 20.72 -7.06 8.20
CA SER A 565 20.98 -6.70 9.58
C SER A 565 22.47 -6.85 9.91
N LEU A 566 23.00 -5.90 10.65
CA LEU A 566 24.34 -5.92 11.22
C LEU A 566 24.20 -5.91 12.76
N GLY A 567 24.21 -7.10 13.35
CA GLY A 567 23.88 -7.27 14.77
C GLY A 567 22.45 -6.81 15.05
N ALA A 568 22.29 -5.84 15.96
CA ALA A 568 20.98 -5.27 16.33
C ALA A 568 20.48 -4.14 15.40
N ILE A 569 21.29 -3.74 14.41
CA ILE A 569 20.93 -2.70 13.45
C ILE A 569 20.35 -3.37 12.21
N ALA A 570 19.08 -3.10 11.94
CA ALA A 570 18.46 -3.44 10.67
C ALA A 570 18.67 -2.30 9.68
N TYR A 571 19.00 -2.62 8.43
CA TYR A 571 19.22 -1.62 7.39
C TYR A 571 18.55 -1.99 6.07
N SER A 572 18.22 -0.98 5.29
CA SER A 572 17.90 -1.09 3.88
C SER A 572 18.64 -0.03 3.09
N THR A 573 19.19 -0.41 1.96
CA THR A 573 19.85 0.51 1.04
C THR A 573 19.31 0.32 -0.36
N SER A 574 19.18 1.41 -1.10
CA SER A 574 18.76 1.37 -2.49
C SER A 574 19.54 2.38 -3.33
N TYR A 575 19.75 2.00 -4.56
CA TYR A 575 20.27 2.86 -5.61
C TYR A 575 19.37 2.75 -6.84
N SER A 576 19.05 3.88 -7.46
CA SER A 576 18.34 3.91 -8.73
C SER A 576 19.01 4.83 -9.72
N TYR A 577 19.11 4.36 -10.95
CA TYR A 577 19.47 5.14 -12.13
C TYR A 577 18.24 5.22 -13.02
N THR A 578 17.82 6.44 -13.37
CA THR A 578 16.61 6.69 -14.17
C THR A 578 16.90 7.79 -15.18
N GLN A 579 16.66 7.51 -16.46
CA GLN A 579 16.68 8.49 -17.53
C GLN A 579 15.29 8.57 -18.15
N ALA A 580 14.84 9.77 -18.46
CA ALA A 580 13.59 9.99 -19.18
C ALA A 580 13.73 11.15 -20.16
N ARG A 581 13.07 11.02 -21.31
CA ARG A 581 12.91 12.09 -22.32
C ARG A 581 11.50 12.02 -22.83
N ILE A 582 10.68 13.00 -22.44
CA ILE A 582 9.23 12.95 -22.64
C ILE A 582 8.75 14.31 -23.13
N SER A 583 7.91 14.33 -24.17
CA SER A 583 7.14 15.51 -24.57
C SER A 583 5.73 15.40 -24.00
N TYR A 584 5.35 16.31 -23.12
CA TYR A 584 4.07 16.36 -22.46
C TYR A 584 3.85 17.77 -21.89
N ASP A 585 2.63 18.10 -21.51
CA ASP A 585 2.27 19.45 -21.04
C ASP A 585 2.80 20.51 -22.02
N ARG A 586 3.54 21.52 -21.57
CA ARG A 586 4.12 22.58 -22.42
C ARG A 586 5.38 22.15 -23.19
N TYR A 587 5.87 20.92 -22.98
CA TYR A 587 7.06 20.42 -23.64
C TYR A 587 6.74 19.80 -25.01
N LEU A 588 6.87 20.59 -26.05
CA LEU A 588 6.56 20.16 -27.42
C LEU A 588 7.61 19.18 -28.00
N HIS A 589 8.81 19.14 -27.44
CA HIS A 589 9.88 18.22 -27.79
C HIS A 589 10.27 17.36 -26.58
N PRO A 590 10.83 16.15 -26.77
CA PRO A 590 11.26 15.30 -25.67
C PRO A 590 12.35 15.95 -24.83
N LEU A 591 12.03 16.32 -23.61
CA LEU A 591 12.94 16.90 -22.61
C LEU A 591 13.02 15.98 -21.38
N ALA A 592 14.07 16.13 -20.58
CA ALA A 592 14.17 15.47 -19.29
C ALA A 592 13.16 16.07 -18.32
N PRO A 593 12.18 15.29 -17.77
CA PRO A 593 11.20 15.84 -16.87
C PRO A 593 11.82 16.42 -15.60
N SER A 594 11.22 17.50 -15.06
CA SER A 594 11.72 18.19 -13.85
C SER A 594 11.60 17.35 -12.58
N TYR A 595 10.80 16.30 -12.58
CA TYR A 595 10.61 15.36 -11.45
C TYR A 595 11.56 14.14 -11.52
N VAL A 596 12.42 14.01 -12.52
CA VAL A 596 13.36 12.89 -12.66
C VAL A 596 14.77 13.29 -12.27
N SER A 597 15.32 12.64 -11.24
CA SER A 597 16.75 12.70 -10.93
C SER A 597 17.47 11.47 -11.48
N PRO A 598 18.57 11.65 -12.24
CA PRO A 598 19.27 10.54 -12.86
C PRO A 598 19.82 9.51 -11.88
N HIS A 599 20.30 9.94 -10.74
CA HIS A 599 20.89 9.08 -9.73
C HIS A 599 20.28 9.37 -8.37
N THR A 600 19.80 8.34 -7.69
CA THR A 600 19.27 8.43 -6.36
C THR A 600 19.81 7.32 -5.46
N PHE A 601 20.32 7.68 -4.29
CA PHE A 601 20.78 6.74 -3.28
C PHE A 601 20.01 6.97 -1.99
N ARG A 602 19.64 5.86 -1.30
CA ARG A 602 18.98 5.88 0.02
C ARG A 602 19.61 4.83 0.93
N LEU A 603 19.68 5.20 2.21
CA LEU A 603 20.08 4.30 3.29
C LEU A 603 19.15 4.56 4.48
N THR A 604 18.46 3.53 4.93
CA THR A 604 17.64 3.59 6.15
C THR A 604 18.14 2.57 7.15
N THR A 605 18.35 3.01 8.38
CA THR A 605 18.80 2.15 9.49
C THR A 605 17.82 2.26 10.64
N LYS A 606 17.61 1.15 11.35
CA LYS A 606 16.75 1.06 12.54
C LYS A 606 17.47 0.26 13.61
N TYR A 607 17.51 0.79 14.83
CA TYR A 607 18.11 0.14 15.97
C TYR A 607 17.12 0.07 17.13
N TRP A 608 16.83 -1.13 17.62
CA TRP A 608 16.02 -1.33 18.82
C TRP A 608 16.90 -1.57 20.03
N SER A 609 16.73 -0.73 21.07
CA SER A 609 17.34 -0.91 22.37
C SER A 609 16.30 -1.42 23.37
N GLY A 610 16.41 -2.68 23.78
CA GLY A 610 15.53 -3.26 24.80
C GLY A 610 15.69 -2.59 26.16
N ALA A 611 16.91 -2.24 26.54
CA ALA A 611 17.20 -1.56 27.80
C ALA A 611 16.54 -0.16 27.88
N LEU A 612 16.53 0.58 26.78
CA LEU A 612 15.90 1.90 26.69
C LEU A 612 14.44 1.84 26.25
N ARG A 613 13.93 0.67 25.93
CA ARG A 613 12.58 0.49 25.31
C ARG A 613 12.36 1.45 24.14
N SER A 614 13.40 1.66 23.35
CA SER A 614 13.45 2.70 22.35
C SER A 614 13.89 2.17 20.98
N LEU A 615 13.21 2.65 19.94
CA LEU A 615 13.60 2.48 18.55
C LEU A 615 14.20 3.79 18.04
N PHE A 616 15.39 3.71 17.48
CA PHE A 616 16.06 4.78 16.78
C PHE A 616 16.03 4.51 15.30
N GLY A 617 15.61 5.48 14.51
CA GLY A 617 15.58 5.42 13.06
C GLY A 617 16.43 6.53 12.45
N CYS A 618 17.14 6.22 11.37
CA CYS A 618 17.91 7.16 10.59
C CYS A 618 17.73 6.85 9.11
N SER A 619 17.34 7.84 8.30
CA SER A 619 17.24 7.72 6.83
C SER A 619 18.10 8.81 6.20
N TYR A 620 18.99 8.39 5.31
CA TYR A 620 19.78 9.29 4.47
C TYR A 620 19.37 9.16 3.02
N TYR A 621 19.17 10.29 2.36
CA TYR A 621 18.80 10.42 0.97
C TYR A 621 19.74 11.38 0.28
N ILE A 622 20.17 11.03 -0.93
CA ILE A 622 20.90 11.91 -1.83
C ILE A 622 20.53 11.63 -3.27
N ASP A 623 20.40 12.66 -4.09
CA ASP A 623 20.23 12.56 -5.53
C ASP A 623 21.07 13.58 -6.31
N ALA A 624 21.17 13.37 -7.62
CA ALA A 624 21.99 14.20 -8.51
C ALA A 624 21.35 15.57 -8.84
N GLY A 625 20.17 15.87 -8.26
CA GLY A 625 19.35 17.01 -8.68
C GLY A 625 18.56 16.73 -9.96
N THR A 626 17.67 17.65 -10.30
CA THR A 626 16.79 17.56 -11.47
C THR A 626 17.05 18.70 -12.44
N LYS A 627 16.42 18.66 -13.61
CA LYS A 627 16.42 19.77 -14.58
C LYS A 627 15.12 20.55 -14.41
N GLY A 628 15.20 21.85 -14.19
CA GLY A 628 14.10 22.78 -14.36
C GLY A 628 14.20 23.49 -15.71
N TYR A 629 13.15 24.23 -16.06
CA TYR A 629 13.09 24.97 -17.33
C TYR A 629 12.55 26.36 -17.09
N SER A 630 13.19 27.33 -17.73
CA SER A 630 12.72 28.71 -17.80
C SER A 630 11.44 28.82 -18.65
N TYR A 631 10.96 30.03 -18.85
CA TYR A 631 9.76 30.27 -19.64
C TYR A 631 9.93 29.85 -21.11
N ASP A 632 11.10 30.11 -21.73
CA ASP A 632 11.48 29.74 -23.08
C ASP A 632 12.01 28.30 -23.20
N LEU A 633 11.85 27.48 -22.15
CA LEU A 633 12.31 26.10 -22.06
C LEU A 633 13.85 25.94 -22.03
N THR A 634 14.62 26.99 -21.72
CA THR A 634 16.04 26.85 -21.46
C THR A 634 16.28 25.99 -20.22
N PRO A 635 17.07 24.91 -20.31
CA PRO A 635 17.29 23.99 -19.19
C PRO A 635 18.17 24.63 -18.10
N ILE A 636 17.70 24.55 -16.86
CA ILE A 636 18.39 25.03 -15.66
C ILE A 636 18.68 23.83 -14.77
N GLN A 637 19.95 23.52 -14.55
CA GLN A 637 20.34 22.42 -13.66
C GLN A 637 20.12 22.81 -12.20
N LEU A 638 19.31 22.06 -11.48
CA LEU A 638 19.16 22.19 -10.03
C LEU A 638 20.30 21.46 -9.29
N PRO A 639 20.75 21.98 -8.16
CA PRO A 639 21.77 21.34 -7.34
C PRO A 639 21.32 19.95 -6.87
N ARG A 640 22.29 19.09 -6.54
CA ARG A 640 22.02 17.84 -5.85
C ARG A 640 21.23 18.09 -4.59
N ARG A 641 20.30 17.20 -4.28
CA ARG A 641 19.51 17.25 -3.05
C ARG A 641 20.03 16.21 -2.07
N SER A 642 20.07 16.56 -0.82
CA SER A 642 20.42 15.60 0.25
C SER A 642 19.59 15.86 1.49
N ARG A 643 19.28 14.79 2.24
CA ARG A 643 18.47 14.87 3.44
C ARG A 643 18.83 13.77 4.42
N LEU A 644 18.99 14.14 5.67
CA LEU A 644 19.13 13.22 6.80
C LEU A 644 17.90 13.36 7.69
N ASP A 645 17.17 12.27 7.88
CA ASP A 645 15.96 12.19 8.70
C ASP A 645 16.24 11.30 9.91
N LEU A 646 15.84 11.74 11.10
CA LEU A 646 16.00 11.00 12.34
C LEU A 646 14.65 10.77 13.00
N SER A 647 14.48 9.64 13.65
CA SER A 647 13.31 9.37 14.48
C SER A 647 13.69 8.62 15.76
N TRP A 648 12.91 8.84 16.79
CA TRP A 648 13.01 8.16 18.07
C TRP A 648 11.60 7.80 18.53
N SER A 649 11.40 6.52 18.87
CA SER A 649 10.16 6.02 19.42
C SER A 649 10.44 5.36 20.76
N TYR A 650 9.82 5.85 21.83
CA TYR A 650 9.94 5.33 23.18
C TYR A 650 8.65 4.64 23.61
N LEU A 651 8.75 3.39 24.05
CA LEU A 651 7.64 2.56 24.48
C LEU A 651 7.73 2.28 25.99
N PRO A 652 7.33 3.23 26.86
CA PRO A 652 7.35 3.01 28.31
C PRO A 652 6.46 1.83 28.72
N SER A 653 5.39 1.56 27.98
CA SER A 653 4.51 0.42 28.16
C SER A 653 3.93 -0.03 26.81
N GLN A 654 3.24 -1.18 26.80
CA GLN A 654 2.53 -1.66 25.61
C GLN A 654 1.33 -0.76 25.21
N LYS A 655 0.96 0.20 26.05
CA LYS A 655 -0.18 1.09 25.84
C LYS A 655 0.20 2.51 25.45
N VAL A 656 1.46 2.89 25.63
CA VAL A 656 1.93 4.26 25.42
C VAL A 656 3.13 4.22 24.48
N LEU A 657 3.07 5.02 23.43
CA LEU A 657 4.17 5.28 22.51
C LEU A 657 4.41 6.79 22.44
N LEU A 658 5.62 7.22 22.75
CA LEU A 658 6.09 8.55 22.44
C LEU A 658 6.94 8.48 21.17
N HIS A 659 6.61 9.29 20.17
CA HIS A 659 7.35 9.33 18.92
C HIS A 659 7.81 10.74 18.59
N MET A 660 9.07 10.88 18.24
CA MET A 660 9.67 12.12 17.77
C MET A 660 10.35 11.86 16.43
N GLY A 661 10.17 12.75 15.49
CA GLY A 661 10.81 12.71 14.19
C GLY A 661 11.26 14.08 13.73
N CYS A 662 12.38 14.13 13.05
CA CYS A 662 12.87 15.33 12.39
C CYS A 662 13.32 14.96 10.98
N THR A 663 12.72 15.59 9.97
CA THR A 663 13.21 15.47 8.60
C THR A 663 14.20 16.57 8.29
N ASN A 664 15.19 16.23 7.45
CA ASN A 664 16.27 17.14 7.04
C ASN A 664 16.97 17.81 8.21
N VAL A 665 17.43 17.02 9.19
CA VAL A 665 18.08 17.51 10.43
C VAL A 665 19.23 18.47 10.14
N LEU A 666 19.97 18.23 9.05
CA LEU A 666 21.08 19.08 8.63
C LEU A 666 20.64 20.46 8.12
N GLY A 667 19.33 20.61 7.79
CA GLY A 667 18.78 21.88 7.29
C GLY A 667 19.29 22.24 5.90
N THR A 668 19.66 21.26 5.07
CA THR A 668 20.11 21.51 3.69
C THR A 668 18.99 22.14 2.89
N THR A 669 19.28 23.18 2.14
CA THR A 669 18.32 23.78 1.21
C THR A 669 18.22 22.89 -0.02
N ASN A 670 17.06 22.26 -0.19
CA ASN A 670 16.75 21.43 -1.34
C ASN A 670 15.80 22.18 -2.28
N TYR A 671 16.15 22.24 -3.55
CA TYR A 671 15.31 22.83 -4.59
C TYR A 671 14.56 21.77 -5.33
N TRP A 672 13.25 22.00 -5.56
CA TRP A 672 12.33 21.02 -6.15
C TRP A 672 11.94 21.34 -7.59
N GLY A 673 12.11 22.58 -8.02
CA GLY A 673 11.73 23.03 -9.35
C GLY A 673 12.19 24.45 -9.65
N ILE A 674 11.79 24.92 -10.81
CA ILE A 674 11.97 26.30 -11.30
C ILE A 674 10.58 26.89 -11.54
N GLU A 675 10.31 28.06 -11.01
CA GLU A 675 9.16 28.89 -11.40
C GLU A 675 9.60 29.78 -12.56
N PRO A 676 9.08 29.55 -13.77
CA PRO A 676 9.44 30.35 -14.94
C PRO A 676 8.82 31.73 -14.84
N ASP A 677 9.54 32.75 -15.25
CA ASP A 677 9.09 34.14 -15.28
C ASP A 677 8.96 34.63 -16.73
N PRO A 678 7.77 35.03 -17.18
CA PRO A 678 7.57 35.58 -18.50
C PRO A 678 8.35 36.88 -18.77
N LEU A 679 8.69 37.65 -17.72
CA LEU A 679 9.45 38.90 -17.82
C LEU A 679 10.94 38.67 -18.03
N THR A 680 11.45 37.51 -17.56
CA THR A 680 12.82 37.06 -17.74
C THR A 680 12.82 35.66 -18.37
N PRO A 681 12.52 35.53 -19.68
CA PRO A 681 12.20 34.23 -20.32
C PRO A 681 13.27 33.15 -20.20
N THR A 682 14.53 33.55 -20.11
CA THR A 682 15.70 32.64 -19.99
C THR A 682 16.04 32.28 -18.56
N GLU A 683 15.42 32.92 -17.58
CA GLU A 683 15.68 32.73 -16.16
C GLU A 683 14.47 32.09 -15.45
N GLY A 684 14.62 31.77 -14.21
CA GLY A 684 13.55 31.26 -13.38
C GLY A 684 13.95 31.21 -11.92
N THR A 685 12.96 31.40 -11.05
CA THR A 685 13.17 31.37 -9.61
C THR A 685 13.19 29.93 -9.11
N ARG A 686 14.23 29.56 -8.35
CA ARG A 686 14.32 28.23 -7.73
C ARG A 686 13.31 28.07 -6.62
N ILE A 687 12.52 27.01 -6.68
CA ILE A 687 11.50 26.67 -5.68
C ILE A 687 12.15 25.78 -4.60
N SER A 688 12.14 26.22 -3.35
CA SER A 688 12.54 25.42 -2.18
C SER A 688 11.31 24.92 -1.41
N THR A 689 11.54 23.98 -0.48
CA THR A 689 10.49 23.61 0.51
C THR A 689 10.14 24.80 1.40
N PRO A 690 8.89 24.89 1.91
CA PRO A 690 8.46 25.97 2.81
C PRO A 690 9.31 26.06 4.09
N SER A 691 9.74 24.93 4.61
CA SER A 691 10.66 24.83 5.74
C SER A 691 11.78 23.86 5.41
N SER A 692 13.01 24.21 5.78
CA SER A 692 14.16 23.31 5.61
C SER A 692 14.09 22.09 6.51
N ARG A 693 13.42 22.16 7.66
CA ARG A 693 13.24 21.08 8.64
C ARG A 693 11.77 20.91 8.98
N PHE A 694 11.36 19.68 9.26
CA PHE A 694 10.05 19.42 9.83
C PHE A 694 10.20 18.51 11.06
N PHE A 695 9.64 18.97 12.20
CA PHE A 695 9.60 18.25 13.47
C PHE A 695 8.21 17.69 13.73
N TYR A 696 8.17 16.44 14.13
CA TYR A 696 6.96 15.78 14.59
C TYR A 696 7.17 15.24 16.00
N ILE A 697 6.24 15.54 16.90
CA ILE A 697 6.21 15.00 18.26
C ILE A 697 4.79 14.50 18.52
N GLY A 698 4.65 13.24 18.89
CA GLY A 698 3.36 12.63 19.15
C GLY A 698 3.40 11.67 20.34
N CYS A 699 2.31 11.68 21.10
CA CYS A 699 2.02 10.74 22.17
C CYS A 699 0.78 9.93 21.77
N PHE A 700 0.92 8.61 21.78
CA PHE A 700 -0.09 7.66 21.34
C PHE A 700 -0.46 6.75 22.52
N ILE A 701 -1.74 6.72 22.89
CA ILE A 701 -2.25 6.01 24.06
C ILE A 701 -3.35 5.04 23.66
N THR A 702 -3.15 3.76 23.93
CA THR A 702 -4.17 2.74 23.77
C THR A 702 -4.89 2.55 25.09
N LEU A 703 -6.19 2.89 25.12
CA LEU A 703 -7.07 2.67 26.26
C LEU A 703 -7.79 1.33 26.02
N SER A 704 -7.29 0.24 26.59
CA SER A 704 -7.98 -1.06 26.50
C SER A 704 -9.24 -1.01 27.38
N GLY A 705 -10.40 -1.32 26.78
CA GLY A 705 -11.62 -1.60 27.54
C GLY A 705 -11.32 -2.69 28.58
N LYS A 706 -11.87 -2.57 29.78
CA LYS A 706 -11.83 -3.64 30.80
C LYS A 706 -12.40 -4.91 30.17
N GLN A 707 -11.55 -5.91 29.88
CA GLN A 707 -12.07 -7.26 29.71
C GLN A 707 -12.84 -7.62 30.98
N LYS A 708 -14.19 -7.67 30.95
CA LYS A 708 -14.94 -8.37 31.96
C LYS A 708 -14.39 -9.80 31.96
N LYS A 709 -13.66 -10.16 32.99
CA LYS A 709 -13.43 -11.58 33.30
C LYS A 709 -14.83 -12.18 33.46
N THR A 710 -15.27 -12.94 32.50
CA THR A 710 -16.43 -13.80 32.66
C THR A 710 -16.11 -14.80 33.79
N PRO A 711 -16.96 -14.99 34.77
CA PRO A 711 -16.72 -15.84 35.91
C PRO A 711 -16.46 -17.30 35.55
#